data_39b404d57dc3f5962f2b9c2ef283388b
#
_entry.id   39b404d57dc3f5962f2b9c2ef283388b
#
_cell.length_a   1.000
_cell.length_b   1.000
_cell.length_c   1.000
_cell.angle_alpha   90.00
_cell.angle_beta   90.00
_cell.angle_gamma   90.00
#
_symmetry.space_group_name_H-M   'P 1'
#
loop_
_entity.id
_entity.type
_entity.pdbx_description
1 polymer ?
#
loop_
_entity_poly.entity_id
_entity_poly.type
_entity_poly.pdbx_seq_one_letter_code
_entity_poly.pdbx_strand_id
1 'polypeptide(L)'
;AREISGQLFEDLDHRLFNGVEVIREISRKKGREHALMPIVFTSAIGLSDKKLQGEFHGNGISQTPQVFIDCQVMDGEYGLQADWDVRNGVFPDGLIKDMFETFRSRLLELAETDVNWTKVSELELPSWQLERIAGINSTEKEISPQMLYDEFLEQVKKQPAKTAVIDSADKFTYLELHHMALGIADRLSEMGIKPGSNIAVLLPKSRFQVAAVLGILYTSCIYVPVDIEQPEQRWNTIVANADIKAVLIHSGHSAVFEHVPVLPVDQIEAISNDSMILRGTPDDLAYIIFTSGTTGVPKGVAITHKAAWNTIKDINQKFFVSSQDSVLGLSKLNFDLSVYDIFGLLSCGGTLVYPKLSRYMDPSHWVELIQEYEITIWNSVPAFMQILTGYFAGKNEKLPLRIVLLSGDWIPVGMPGDIQKCAGDAMVISLGGATEASIWSIYHECVDNEIREVSIPYGKPLSNQGFSIYDAKGRPCPVYVTGELCIWGTGLAEGYYNDHKLTEAKFVTGRENVRMYKTGDNGCYLPNGEIEFKGRNDNQIKLRGHRIELGEIQSTLEQHKSVSQAMVVLNEVKTDIYAFVKTVQGNVKNSDLKQYLEAYLPKYMIPADIISLEEFPLTANGKIDRDKIKKLIIKQENAEGKELREENPDELQNKLIELWNSVVPQSAAGVFDNFYDLGADSLILAQMATKVREQISKDIAFDALLRELIYNPTIQKLSEFIRNNTETEVEEKKMEDTNSELVFVREYGGDLEKGLSIIFHGA
;
A
#
# COMPACT_ATOMS: atom_id res chain seq x y z
N ALA A 1 -33.35 -20.76 -17.02
CA ALA A 1 -34.36 -21.81 -16.83
C ALA A 1 -33.93 -23.13 -17.45
N ARG A 2 -33.64 -23.20 -18.77
CA ARG A 2 -33.28 -24.49 -19.44
C ARG A 2 -32.07 -25.18 -18.80
N GLU A 3 -31.03 -24.42 -18.45
CA GLU A 3 -29.82 -24.94 -17.84
C GLU A 3 -30.11 -25.50 -16.42
N ILE A 4 -30.86 -24.77 -15.62
CA ILE A 4 -31.26 -25.20 -14.26
C ILE A 4 -32.15 -26.45 -14.36
N SER A 5 -33.09 -26.47 -15.32
CA SER A 5 -33.96 -27.62 -15.55
C SER A 5 -33.14 -28.84 -15.98
N GLY A 6 -32.17 -28.69 -16.90
CA GLY A 6 -31.28 -29.77 -17.31
C GLY A 6 -30.49 -30.35 -16.15
N GLN A 7 -29.87 -29.47 -15.32
CA GLN A 7 -29.12 -29.89 -14.12
C GLN A 7 -30.01 -30.62 -13.11
N LEU A 8 -31.22 -30.11 -12.86
CA LEU A 8 -32.17 -30.77 -11.96
C LEU A 8 -32.55 -32.18 -12.42
N PHE A 9 -32.75 -32.39 -13.74
CA PHE A 9 -33.03 -33.73 -14.29
C PHE A 9 -31.82 -34.64 -14.12
N GLU A 10 -30.59 -34.20 -14.36
CA GLU A 10 -29.38 -34.96 -14.12
C GLU A 10 -29.25 -35.34 -12.64
N ASP A 11 -29.47 -34.41 -11.73
CA ASP A 11 -29.42 -34.65 -10.28
C ASP A 11 -30.49 -35.67 -9.84
N LEU A 12 -31.68 -35.62 -10.42
CA LEU A 12 -32.75 -36.59 -10.16
C LEU A 12 -32.43 -38.01 -10.67
N ASP A 13 -31.71 -38.14 -11.78
CA ASP A 13 -31.24 -39.42 -12.27
C ASP A 13 -30.22 -40.04 -11.31
N HIS A 14 -29.48 -39.25 -10.56
CA HIS A 14 -28.52 -39.67 -9.55
C HIS A 14 -29.07 -39.69 -8.11
N ARG A 15 -30.39 -39.60 -7.91
CA ARG A 15 -31.07 -39.48 -6.61
C ARG A 15 -30.78 -40.60 -5.59
N LEU A 16 -30.18 -41.72 -6.02
CA LEU A 16 -29.75 -42.81 -5.12
C LEU A 16 -28.59 -42.38 -4.20
N PHE A 17 -27.83 -41.36 -4.59
CA PHE A 17 -26.87 -40.67 -3.74
C PHE A 17 -27.47 -39.29 -3.37
N ASN A 18 -28.10 -39.22 -2.23
CA ASN A 18 -28.92 -38.09 -1.86
C ASN A 18 -28.09 -36.91 -1.35
N GLY A 19 -28.70 -35.71 -1.26
CA GLY A 19 -28.02 -34.47 -0.83
C GLY A 19 -27.36 -34.55 0.55
N VAL A 20 -27.90 -35.36 1.49
CA VAL A 20 -27.30 -35.53 2.81
C VAL A 20 -25.98 -36.31 2.71
N GLU A 21 -25.91 -37.28 1.79
CA GLU A 21 -24.67 -38.02 1.52
C GLU A 21 -23.63 -37.12 0.84
N VAL A 22 -24.06 -36.25 -0.09
CA VAL A 22 -23.20 -35.23 -0.70
C VAL A 22 -22.62 -34.30 0.37
N ILE A 23 -23.44 -33.75 1.27
CA ILE A 23 -23.04 -32.88 2.37
C ILE A 23 -22.03 -33.58 3.29
N ARG A 24 -22.27 -34.85 3.63
CA ARG A 24 -21.34 -35.65 4.43
C ARG A 24 -19.98 -35.84 3.75
N GLU A 25 -19.95 -36.11 2.45
CA GLU A 25 -18.71 -36.26 1.69
C GLU A 25 -17.95 -34.94 1.57
N ILE A 26 -18.65 -33.79 1.36
CA ILE A 26 -18.06 -32.47 1.37
C ILE A 26 -17.45 -32.18 2.75
N SER A 27 -18.21 -32.41 3.83
CA SER A 27 -17.75 -32.20 5.19
C SER A 27 -16.50 -33.03 5.51
N ARG A 28 -16.45 -34.30 5.02
CA ARG A 28 -15.32 -35.20 5.24
C ARG A 28 -14.07 -34.75 4.46
N LYS A 29 -14.24 -34.27 3.22
CA LYS A 29 -13.12 -33.92 2.33
C LYS A 29 -12.61 -32.47 2.51
N LYS A 30 -13.49 -31.54 2.84
CA LYS A 30 -13.18 -30.10 2.84
C LYS A 30 -13.39 -29.41 4.20
N GLY A 31 -13.97 -30.11 5.20
CA GLY A 31 -14.33 -29.53 6.50
C GLY A 31 -15.81 -29.16 6.62
N ARG A 32 -16.27 -29.01 7.87
CA ARG A 32 -17.69 -28.74 8.18
C ARG A 32 -18.18 -27.39 7.62
N GLU A 33 -17.33 -26.40 7.59
CA GLU A 33 -17.64 -25.07 7.09
C GLU A 33 -18.04 -25.06 5.60
N HIS A 34 -17.44 -25.93 4.79
CA HIS A 34 -17.76 -26.08 3.37
C HIS A 34 -19.03 -26.90 3.09
N ALA A 35 -19.57 -27.54 4.12
CA ALA A 35 -20.80 -28.34 4.04
C ALA A 35 -22.04 -27.60 4.53
N LEU A 36 -21.92 -26.33 4.91
CA LEU A 36 -23.05 -25.49 5.31
C LEU A 36 -23.87 -25.09 4.06
N MET A 37 -25.18 -25.29 4.13
CA MET A 37 -26.15 -24.86 3.10
C MET A 37 -27.11 -23.85 3.73
N PRO A 38 -26.69 -22.57 3.86
CA PRO A 38 -27.45 -21.60 4.64
C PRO A 38 -28.67 -21.06 3.92
N ILE A 39 -28.79 -21.28 2.61
CA ILE A 39 -29.94 -20.85 1.80
C ILE A 39 -30.57 -22.10 1.18
N VAL A 40 -31.85 -22.28 1.43
CA VAL A 40 -32.64 -23.40 0.91
C VAL A 40 -33.76 -22.85 0.05
N PHE A 41 -34.02 -23.50 -1.07
CA PHE A 41 -35.17 -23.22 -1.94
C PHE A 41 -36.06 -24.48 -1.96
N THR A 42 -37.30 -24.33 -1.45
CA THR A 42 -38.27 -25.40 -1.40
C THR A 42 -39.41 -25.09 -2.37
N SER A 43 -39.60 -25.94 -3.38
CA SER A 43 -40.73 -25.85 -4.28
C SER A 43 -41.78 -26.92 -3.97
N ALA A 44 -42.96 -26.48 -3.60
CA ALA A 44 -44.13 -27.33 -3.38
C ALA A 44 -45.19 -27.12 -4.49
N ILE A 45 -44.79 -26.61 -5.65
CA ILE A 45 -45.69 -26.38 -6.81
C ILE A 45 -46.18 -27.75 -7.31
N GLY A 46 -47.50 -27.87 -7.46
CA GLY A 46 -48.16 -29.10 -7.92
C GLY A 46 -48.35 -30.15 -6.82
N LEU A 47 -47.93 -29.87 -5.58
CA LEU A 47 -48.10 -30.76 -4.42
C LEU A 47 -49.35 -30.42 -3.60
N SER A 48 -50.02 -29.30 -3.86
CA SER A 48 -51.22 -28.89 -3.15
C SER A 48 -52.38 -29.86 -3.45
N ASP A 49 -52.75 -30.67 -2.48
CA ASP A 49 -53.91 -31.54 -2.59
C ASP A 49 -55.18 -30.67 -2.42
N LYS A 50 -55.95 -30.44 -3.47
CA LYS A 50 -57.18 -29.61 -3.48
C LYS A 50 -58.24 -30.07 -2.46
N LYS A 51 -57.96 -31.11 -1.67
CA LYS A 51 -58.84 -31.70 -0.68
C LYS A 51 -58.57 -31.29 0.79
N LEU A 52 -57.53 -30.54 1.02
CA LEU A 52 -57.30 -30.00 2.40
C LEU A 52 -58.25 -28.80 2.59
N GLN A 53 -59.46 -29.06 3.02
CA GLN A 53 -60.42 -28.07 3.55
C GLN A 53 -59.97 -27.66 4.95
N GLY A 54 -59.26 -26.58 5.06
CA GLY A 54 -58.91 -25.92 6.33
C GLY A 54 -58.55 -24.46 6.03
N GLU A 55 -59.16 -23.54 6.79
CA GLU A 55 -58.68 -22.16 6.80
C GLU A 55 -57.28 -22.12 7.49
N PHE A 56 -56.27 -21.60 6.76
CA PHE A 56 -54.97 -21.38 7.32
C PHE A 56 -55.02 -20.16 8.26
N HIS A 57 -55.04 -20.40 9.55
CA HIS A 57 -55.00 -19.34 10.58
C HIS A 57 -53.61 -19.27 11.19
N GLY A 58 -52.77 -18.38 10.70
CA GLY A 58 -51.48 -18.05 11.31
C GLY A 58 -50.29 -18.14 10.39
N ASN A 59 -49.17 -17.58 10.83
CA ASN A 59 -47.89 -17.64 10.13
C ASN A 59 -47.18 -18.93 10.55
N GLY A 60 -46.80 -19.77 9.61
CA GLY A 60 -45.89 -20.89 9.82
C GLY A 60 -44.47 -20.36 9.97
N ILE A 61 -43.68 -20.87 10.88
CA ILE A 61 -42.25 -20.63 10.97
C ILE A 61 -41.53 -21.98 10.81
N SER A 62 -40.66 -22.07 9.82
CA SER A 62 -39.75 -23.20 9.66
C SER A 62 -38.41 -22.86 10.28
N GLN A 63 -37.89 -23.75 11.13
CA GLN A 63 -36.55 -23.55 11.73
C GLN A 63 -35.72 -24.82 11.55
N THR A 64 -34.74 -24.72 10.61
CA THR A 64 -33.68 -25.71 10.44
C THR A 64 -32.36 -25.11 10.93
N PRO A 65 -31.60 -25.77 11.83
CA PRO A 65 -30.47 -25.15 12.54
C PRO A 65 -29.36 -24.57 11.65
N GLN A 66 -29.23 -25.00 10.40
CA GLN A 66 -28.18 -24.55 9.47
C GLN A 66 -28.71 -23.60 8.40
N VAL A 67 -30.02 -23.35 8.35
CA VAL A 67 -30.66 -22.52 7.32
C VAL A 67 -30.83 -21.11 7.85
N PHE A 68 -30.34 -20.15 7.07
CA PHE A 68 -30.47 -18.72 7.36
C PHE A 68 -31.59 -18.09 6.54
N ILE A 69 -31.86 -18.60 5.33
CA ILE A 69 -32.99 -18.25 4.48
C ILE A 69 -33.62 -19.53 3.95
N ASP A 70 -34.90 -19.73 4.23
CA ASP A 70 -35.72 -20.77 3.62
C ASP A 70 -36.71 -20.11 2.65
N CYS A 71 -36.47 -20.25 1.36
CA CYS A 71 -37.32 -19.73 0.30
C CYS A 71 -38.34 -20.80 -0.09
N GLN A 72 -39.59 -20.63 0.28
CA GLN A 72 -40.67 -21.58 -0.02
C GLN A 72 -41.56 -21.03 -1.13
N VAL A 73 -41.91 -21.86 -2.10
CA VAL A 73 -42.80 -21.53 -3.18
C VAL A 73 -43.83 -22.62 -3.35
N MET A 74 -45.10 -22.27 -3.36
CA MET A 74 -46.23 -23.22 -3.48
C MET A 74 -47.41 -22.67 -4.31
N ASP A 75 -48.26 -23.57 -4.72
CA ASP A 75 -49.57 -23.19 -5.36
C ASP A 75 -50.54 -22.79 -4.28
N GLY A 76 -51.06 -21.56 -4.39
CA GLY A 76 -52.14 -21.07 -3.53
C GLY A 76 -53.48 -20.99 -4.31
N GLU A 77 -54.55 -20.75 -3.61
CA GLU A 77 -55.90 -20.59 -4.17
C GLU A 77 -55.99 -19.43 -5.17
N TYR A 78 -55.18 -18.39 -4.99
CA TYR A 78 -55.18 -17.16 -5.77
C TYR A 78 -53.91 -17.02 -6.65
N GLY A 79 -53.11 -18.08 -6.82
CA GLY A 79 -51.90 -18.09 -7.63
C GLY A 79 -50.68 -18.60 -6.90
N LEU A 80 -49.51 -18.18 -7.32
CA LEU A 80 -48.22 -18.56 -6.72
C LEU A 80 -48.03 -17.81 -5.41
N GLN A 81 -47.78 -18.56 -4.33
CA GLN A 81 -47.35 -18.02 -3.04
C GLN A 81 -45.85 -18.24 -2.86
N ALA A 82 -45.13 -17.20 -2.44
CA ALA A 82 -43.71 -17.27 -2.12
C ALA A 82 -43.47 -16.64 -0.75
N ASP A 83 -42.90 -17.42 0.15
CA ASP A 83 -42.58 -17.01 1.52
C ASP A 83 -41.09 -17.22 1.77
N TRP A 84 -40.46 -16.28 2.46
CA TRP A 84 -39.07 -16.39 2.89
C TRP A 84 -38.99 -16.34 4.41
N ASP A 85 -38.63 -17.45 5.02
CA ASP A 85 -38.31 -17.52 6.43
C ASP A 85 -36.85 -17.16 6.65
N VAL A 86 -36.57 -16.12 7.41
CA VAL A 86 -35.23 -15.55 7.55
C VAL A 86 -34.81 -15.52 9.03
N ARG A 87 -33.60 -15.97 9.29
CA ARG A 87 -33.02 -15.89 10.65
C ARG A 87 -32.63 -14.44 10.96
N ASN A 88 -33.27 -13.86 11.98
CA ASN A 88 -33.00 -12.50 12.43
C ASN A 88 -31.56 -12.32 12.93
N GLY A 89 -30.98 -11.13 12.70
CA GLY A 89 -29.65 -10.75 13.19
C GLY A 89 -28.48 -11.38 12.44
N VAL A 90 -28.72 -12.10 11.32
CA VAL A 90 -27.67 -12.71 10.49
C VAL A 90 -27.32 -11.81 9.32
N PHE A 91 -28.29 -11.12 8.77
CA PHE A 91 -28.12 -10.25 7.60
C PHE A 91 -28.19 -8.78 7.98
N PRO A 92 -27.47 -7.92 7.27
CA PRO A 92 -27.62 -6.46 7.43
C PRO A 92 -29.05 -6.00 7.19
N ASP A 93 -29.43 -4.94 7.91
CA ASP A 93 -30.76 -4.35 7.79
C ASP A 93 -31.05 -3.92 6.35
N GLY A 94 -32.26 -4.26 5.86
CA GLY A 94 -32.73 -3.93 4.53
C GLY A 94 -32.30 -4.90 3.42
N LEU A 95 -31.24 -5.66 3.56
CA LEU A 95 -30.72 -6.56 2.51
C LEU A 95 -31.79 -7.58 2.07
N ILE A 96 -32.40 -8.30 2.99
CA ILE A 96 -33.39 -9.33 2.68
C ILE A 96 -34.65 -8.73 2.04
N LYS A 97 -35.06 -7.56 2.50
CA LYS A 97 -36.19 -6.85 1.92
C LYS A 97 -35.94 -6.51 0.45
N ASP A 98 -34.77 -5.96 0.14
CA ASP A 98 -34.38 -5.62 -1.25
C ASP A 98 -34.29 -6.86 -2.14
N MET A 99 -33.72 -7.95 -1.62
CA MET A 99 -33.64 -9.22 -2.33
C MET A 99 -35.05 -9.77 -2.64
N PHE A 100 -35.94 -9.75 -1.65
CA PHE A 100 -37.31 -10.25 -1.83
C PHE A 100 -38.12 -9.38 -2.79
N GLU A 101 -38.02 -8.05 -2.71
CA GLU A 101 -38.73 -7.15 -3.64
C GLU A 101 -38.19 -7.29 -5.08
N THR A 102 -36.89 -7.48 -5.25
CA THR A 102 -36.30 -7.77 -6.58
C THR A 102 -36.78 -9.10 -7.12
N PHE A 103 -36.83 -10.14 -6.30
CA PHE A 103 -37.40 -11.45 -6.64
C PHE A 103 -38.88 -11.33 -7.05
N ARG A 104 -39.69 -10.63 -6.24
CA ARG A 104 -41.11 -10.37 -6.53
C ARG A 104 -41.30 -9.63 -7.81
N SER A 105 -40.60 -8.55 -8.07
CA SER A 105 -40.66 -7.74 -9.27
C SER A 105 -40.33 -8.56 -10.51
N ARG A 106 -39.31 -9.42 -10.41
CA ARG A 106 -38.93 -10.31 -11.52
C ARG A 106 -39.98 -11.38 -11.82
N LEU A 107 -40.60 -11.95 -10.78
CA LEU A 107 -41.70 -12.90 -10.98
C LEU A 107 -42.90 -12.24 -11.67
N LEU A 108 -43.27 -11.02 -11.28
CA LEU A 108 -44.36 -10.27 -11.91
C LEU A 108 -44.04 -9.97 -13.37
N GLU A 109 -42.84 -9.50 -13.68
CA GLU A 109 -42.38 -9.26 -15.05
C GLU A 109 -42.48 -10.54 -15.92
N LEU A 110 -42.05 -11.68 -15.37
CA LEU A 110 -42.15 -12.96 -16.08
C LEU A 110 -43.60 -13.42 -16.29
N ALA A 111 -44.53 -13.01 -15.42
CA ALA A 111 -45.94 -13.33 -15.52
C ALA A 111 -46.70 -12.47 -16.54
N GLU A 112 -46.17 -11.30 -16.93
CA GLU A 112 -46.84 -10.37 -17.85
C GLU A 112 -46.93 -10.90 -19.27
N THR A 113 -45.85 -11.46 -19.81
CA THR A 113 -45.81 -11.97 -21.19
C THR A 113 -44.85 -13.14 -21.35
N ASP A 114 -45.20 -14.09 -22.26
CA ASP A 114 -44.32 -15.22 -22.61
C ASP A 114 -42.98 -14.77 -23.24
N VAL A 115 -42.94 -13.60 -23.83
CA VAL A 115 -41.71 -13.02 -24.42
C VAL A 115 -40.66 -12.75 -23.38
N ASN A 116 -41.04 -12.41 -22.13
CA ASN A 116 -40.11 -12.12 -21.04
C ASN A 116 -39.30 -13.34 -20.63
N TRP A 117 -39.78 -14.55 -20.82
CA TRP A 117 -39.05 -15.80 -20.54
C TRP A 117 -37.89 -16.06 -21.52
N THR A 118 -37.93 -15.45 -22.69
CA THR A 118 -36.87 -15.61 -23.71
C THR A 118 -35.86 -14.49 -23.72
N LYS A 119 -36.12 -13.39 -23.01
CA LYS A 119 -35.18 -12.27 -22.89
C LYS A 119 -34.14 -12.58 -21.86
N VAL A 120 -32.88 -12.26 -22.20
CA VAL A 120 -31.80 -12.12 -21.20
C VAL A 120 -31.93 -10.70 -20.69
N SER A 121 -32.42 -10.53 -19.46
CA SER A 121 -32.45 -9.24 -18.79
C SER A 121 -31.62 -9.27 -17.56
N GLU A 122 -30.86 -8.20 -17.31
CA GLU A 122 -30.17 -7.97 -16.05
C GLU A 122 -31.20 -7.59 -14.98
N LEU A 123 -30.97 -8.00 -13.74
CA LEU A 123 -31.76 -7.52 -12.62
C LEU A 123 -31.38 -6.06 -12.36
N GLU A 124 -32.38 -5.20 -12.30
CA GLU A 124 -32.20 -3.80 -11.93
C GLU A 124 -31.95 -3.69 -10.43
N LEU A 125 -31.04 -2.81 -10.05
CA LEU A 125 -30.83 -2.48 -8.65
C LEU A 125 -32.02 -1.70 -8.10
N PRO A 126 -32.34 -1.83 -6.80
CA PRO A 126 -33.35 -1.00 -6.15
C PRO A 126 -33.09 0.50 -6.38
N SER A 127 -34.16 1.27 -6.66
CA SER A 127 -34.02 2.71 -7.00
C SER A 127 -33.26 3.49 -5.95
N TRP A 128 -33.47 3.21 -4.66
CA TRP A 128 -32.74 3.88 -3.58
C TRP A 128 -31.23 3.61 -3.60
N GLN A 129 -30.80 2.42 -4.05
CA GLN A 129 -29.39 2.09 -4.20
C GLN A 129 -28.79 2.86 -5.38
N LEU A 130 -29.49 2.93 -6.51
CA LEU A 130 -29.07 3.74 -7.66
C LEU A 130 -28.95 5.21 -7.31
N GLU A 131 -29.95 5.77 -6.62
CA GLU A 131 -29.91 7.15 -6.14
C GLU A 131 -28.75 7.39 -5.17
N ARG A 132 -28.48 6.45 -4.27
CA ARG A 132 -27.37 6.56 -3.30
C ARG A 132 -26.02 6.51 -4.00
N ILE A 133 -25.83 5.55 -4.92
CA ILE A 133 -24.60 5.42 -5.71
C ILE A 133 -24.38 6.64 -6.59
N ALA A 134 -25.43 7.15 -7.23
CA ALA A 134 -25.36 8.39 -8.00
C ALA A 134 -25.00 9.57 -7.10
N GLY A 135 -25.60 9.67 -5.91
CA GLY A 135 -25.34 10.74 -4.95
C GLY A 135 -23.88 10.81 -4.48
N ILE A 136 -23.25 9.68 -4.16
CA ILE A 136 -21.84 9.67 -3.74
C ILE A 136 -20.88 9.98 -4.91
N ASN A 137 -21.29 9.69 -6.13
CA ASN A 137 -20.53 9.95 -7.34
C ASN A 137 -20.86 11.32 -7.98
N SER A 138 -21.75 12.10 -7.38
CA SER A 138 -21.99 13.49 -7.76
C SER A 138 -20.89 14.36 -7.15
N THR A 139 -19.70 14.29 -7.74
CA THR A 139 -18.45 14.87 -7.21
C THR A 139 -17.96 16.04 -8.05
N GLU A 140 -18.74 16.48 -9.04
CA GLU A 140 -18.39 17.58 -9.92
C GLU A 140 -18.09 18.84 -9.12
N LYS A 141 -16.90 19.39 -9.33
CA LYS A 141 -16.45 20.62 -8.71
C LYS A 141 -15.62 21.41 -9.69
N GLU A 142 -15.82 22.70 -9.73
CA GLU A 142 -15.00 23.56 -10.57
C GLU A 142 -13.60 23.70 -9.96
N ILE A 143 -12.64 22.98 -10.53
CA ILE A 143 -11.22 23.11 -10.25
C ILE A 143 -10.54 23.47 -11.56
N SER A 144 -10.06 24.73 -11.66
CA SER A 144 -9.36 25.21 -12.85
C SER A 144 -8.09 24.38 -13.06
N PRO A 145 -7.90 23.74 -14.23
CA PRO A 145 -6.67 23.02 -14.54
C PRO A 145 -5.47 23.96 -14.51
N GLN A 146 -4.41 23.53 -13.82
CA GLN A 146 -3.16 24.29 -13.66
C GLN A 146 -1.96 23.35 -13.76
N MET A 147 -0.78 23.95 -14.00
CA MET A 147 0.49 23.26 -13.81
C MET A 147 0.74 23.09 -12.31
N LEU A 148 1.41 22.03 -11.89
CA LEU A 148 1.67 21.77 -10.47
C LEU A 148 2.45 22.90 -9.78
N TYR A 149 3.20 23.69 -10.54
CA TYR A 149 4.01 24.80 -10.01
C TYR A 149 3.33 26.18 -10.08
N ASP A 150 2.17 26.34 -10.71
CA ASP A 150 1.55 27.66 -10.91
C ASP A 150 1.25 28.38 -9.58
N GLU A 151 0.59 27.69 -8.65
CA GLU A 151 0.32 28.30 -7.34
C GLU A 151 1.58 28.49 -6.49
N PHE A 152 2.61 27.65 -6.65
CA PHE A 152 3.92 27.88 -6.04
C PHE A 152 4.51 29.21 -6.52
N LEU A 153 4.46 29.51 -7.82
CA LEU A 153 4.94 30.79 -8.37
C LEU A 153 4.16 31.99 -7.81
N GLU A 154 2.86 31.83 -7.57
CA GLU A 154 2.08 32.87 -6.88
C GLU A 154 2.54 33.07 -5.43
N GLN A 155 2.94 32.00 -4.72
CA GLN A 155 3.50 32.13 -3.38
C GLN A 155 4.89 32.77 -3.37
N VAL A 156 5.74 32.48 -4.37
CA VAL A 156 7.02 33.18 -4.57
C VAL A 156 6.82 34.69 -4.63
N LYS A 157 5.79 35.16 -5.35
CA LYS A 157 5.47 36.60 -5.45
C LYS A 157 4.91 37.16 -4.13
N LYS A 158 4.02 36.41 -3.46
CA LYS A 158 3.32 36.88 -2.25
C LYS A 158 4.21 36.87 -1.01
N GLN A 159 5.06 35.89 -0.85
CA GLN A 159 5.86 35.68 0.38
C GLN A 159 7.28 35.13 0.06
N PRO A 160 8.09 35.85 -0.72
CA PRO A 160 9.39 35.39 -1.22
C PRO A 160 10.37 34.99 -0.11
N ALA A 161 10.36 35.67 1.01
CA ALA A 161 11.27 35.45 2.14
C ALA A 161 10.82 34.32 3.11
N LYS A 162 9.60 33.79 2.93
CA LYS A 162 9.12 32.69 3.77
C LYS A 162 9.88 31.41 3.47
N THR A 163 10.18 30.63 4.48
CA THR A 163 10.79 29.31 4.34
C THR A 163 9.83 28.36 3.63
N ALA A 164 10.29 27.75 2.53
CA ALA A 164 9.56 26.78 1.73
C ALA A 164 9.95 25.35 2.09
N VAL A 165 11.25 25.05 2.20
CA VAL A 165 11.77 23.72 2.46
C VAL A 165 12.89 23.80 3.48
N ILE A 166 12.91 22.84 4.42
CA ILE A 166 13.95 22.66 5.42
C ILE A 166 14.49 21.25 5.29
N ASP A 167 15.81 21.07 5.31
CA ASP A 167 16.47 19.79 5.46
C ASP A 167 17.50 19.84 6.58
N SER A 168 18.20 18.74 6.85
CA SER A 168 19.18 18.66 7.94
C SER A 168 20.41 19.55 7.76
N ALA A 169 20.65 20.08 6.57
CA ALA A 169 21.82 20.90 6.27
C ALA A 169 21.47 22.40 6.30
N ASP A 170 20.30 22.78 5.76
CA ASP A 170 19.89 24.19 5.64
C ASP A 170 18.43 24.28 5.17
N LYS A 171 17.98 25.47 4.81
CA LYS A 171 16.64 25.77 4.28
C LYS A 171 16.71 26.59 3.00
N PHE A 172 15.63 26.52 2.21
CA PHE A 172 15.35 27.48 1.15
C PHE A 172 14.08 28.25 1.47
N THR A 173 14.12 29.57 1.25
CA THR A 173 12.92 30.39 1.13
C THR A 173 12.20 30.10 -0.19
N TYR A 174 10.99 30.59 -0.36
CA TYR A 174 10.24 30.46 -1.63
C TYR A 174 11.03 31.04 -2.80
N LEU A 175 11.69 32.21 -2.62
CA LEU A 175 12.49 32.85 -3.66
C LEU A 175 13.76 32.07 -3.95
N GLU A 176 14.48 31.60 -2.94
CA GLU A 176 15.71 30.81 -3.12
C GLU A 176 15.44 29.47 -3.81
N LEU A 177 14.35 28.79 -3.41
CA LEU A 177 13.90 27.55 -4.04
C LEU A 177 13.56 27.79 -5.53
N HIS A 178 12.86 28.88 -5.83
CA HIS A 178 12.52 29.28 -7.18
C HIS A 178 13.78 29.57 -8.02
N HIS A 179 14.72 30.37 -7.51
CA HIS A 179 15.97 30.70 -8.20
C HIS A 179 16.84 29.46 -8.44
N MET A 180 16.86 28.52 -7.47
CA MET A 180 17.57 27.25 -7.63
C MET A 180 16.92 26.38 -8.73
N ALA A 181 15.60 26.33 -8.77
CA ALA A 181 14.86 25.62 -9.81
C ALA A 181 15.09 26.24 -11.20
N LEU A 182 15.17 27.58 -11.29
CA LEU A 182 15.52 28.26 -12.55
C LEU A 182 16.93 27.91 -13.01
N GLY A 183 17.92 27.86 -12.11
CA GLY A 183 19.28 27.42 -12.44
C GLY A 183 19.34 26.01 -13.02
N ILE A 184 18.54 25.09 -12.44
CA ILE A 184 18.43 23.71 -12.95
C ILE A 184 17.75 23.71 -14.33
N ALA A 185 16.70 24.50 -14.53
CA ALA A 185 16.01 24.61 -15.82
C ALA A 185 16.92 25.16 -16.91
N ASP A 186 17.72 26.18 -16.59
CA ASP A 186 18.72 26.76 -17.49
C ASP A 186 19.75 25.71 -17.91
N ARG A 187 20.29 24.98 -16.95
CA ARG A 187 21.28 23.93 -17.21
C ARG A 187 20.73 22.82 -18.09
N LEU A 188 19.48 22.38 -17.85
CA LEU A 188 18.82 21.38 -18.71
C LEU A 188 18.63 21.92 -20.14
N SER A 189 18.29 23.21 -20.28
CA SER A 189 18.16 23.86 -21.59
C SER A 189 19.48 23.98 -22.32
N GLU A 190 20.57 24.34 -21.63
CA GLU A 190 21.94 24.36 -22.19
C GLU A 190 22.38 22.99 -22.69
N MET A 191 21.97 21.91 -22.03
CA MET A 191 22.22 20.53 -22.45
C MET A 191 21.39 20.13 -23.69
N GLY A 192 20.51 21.01 -24.19
CA GLY A 192 19.68 20.76 -25.36
C GLY A 192 18.51 19.81 -25.07
N ILE A 193 18.11 19.65 -23.81
CA ILE A 193 16.95 18.85 -23.41
C ILE A 193 15.68 19.52 -23.94
N LYS A 194 14.84 18.75 -24.60
CA LYS A 194 13.59 19.26 -25.21
C LYS A 194 12.40 19.09 -24.28
N PRO A 195 11.39 19.97 -24.35
CA PRO A 195 10.09 19.75 -23.68
C PRO A 195 9.53 18.36 -23.95
N GLY A 196 8.88 17.77 -22.94
CA GLY A 196 8.35 16.41 -22.99
C GLY A 196 9.41 15.31 -22.78
N SER A 197 10.68 15.66 -22.52
CA SER A 197 11.72 14.69 -22.19
C SER A 197 11.60 14.18 -20.76
N ASN A 198 11.91 12.90 -20.55
CA ASN A 198 11.95 12.30 -19.21
C ASN A 198 13.31 12.53 -18.56
N ILE A 199 13.31 13.05 -17.33
CA ILE A 199 14.50 13.37 -16.55
C ILE A 199 14.45 12.60 -15.23
N ALA A 200 15.47 11.78 -14.98
CA ALA A 200 15.54 11.04 -13.73
C ALA A 200 15.99 11.92 -12.56
N VAL A 201 15.37 11.76 -11.40
CA VAL A 201 15.75 12.39 -10.15
C VAL A 201 16.28 11.33 -9.21
N LEU A 202 17.60 11.20 -9.12
CA LEU A 202 18.34 10.28 -8.25
C LEU A 202 18.98 11.07 -7.10
N LEU A 203 18.15 11.64 -6.24
CA LEU A 203 18.54 12.53 -5.17
C LEU A 203 18.03 12.03 -3.80
N PRO A 204 18.82 12.19 -2.75
CA PRO A 204 18.32 12.02 -1.39
C PRO A 204 17.29 13.09 -1.07
N LYS A 205 16.45 12.82 -0.05
CA LYS A 205 15.55 13.84 0.49
C LYS A 205 16.34 15.06 0.92
N SER A 206 16.09 16.18 0.25
CA SER A 206 16.76 17.45 0.49
C SER A 206 16.02 18.58 -0.22
N ARG A 207 16.33 19.83 0.14
CA ARG A 207 15.86 21.01 -0.58
C ARG A 207 16.22 20.99 -2.07
N PHE A 208 17.35 20.38 -2.44
CA PHE A 208 17.77 20.21 -3.83
C PHE A 208 16.88 19.22 -4.60
N GLN A 209 16.31 18.21 -3.94
CA GLN A 209 15.35 17.30 -4.57
C GLN A 209 14.08 18.05 -5.01
N VAL A 210 13.58 18.98 -4.18
CA VAL A 210 12.42 19.82 -4.51
C VAL A 210 12.75 20.80 -5.64
N ALA A 211 13.91 21.43 -5.57
CA ALA A 211 14.39 22.33 -6.64
C ALA A 211 14.55 21.59 -7.98
N ALA A 212 15.04 20.35 -7.96
CA ALA A 212 15.18 19.51 -9.14
C ALA A 212 13.82 19.20 -9.79
N VAL A 213 12.84 18.80 -9.00
CA VAL A 213 11.48 18.52 -9.48
C VAL A 213 10.88 19.79 -10.13
N LEU A 214 10.95 20.93 -9.45
CA LEU A 214 10.46 22.21 -10.01
C LEU A 214 11.22 22.63 -11.27
N GLY A 215 12.55 22.51 -11.28
CA GLY A 215 13.38 22.87 -12.43
C GLY A 215 13.08 22.03 -13.67
N ILE A 216 12.83 20.74 -13.50
CA ILE A 216 12.39 19.86 -14.58
C ILE A 216 11.04 20.31 -15.14
N LEU A 217 10.06 20.56 -14.26
CA LEU A 217 8.74 20.99 -14.68
C LEU A 217 8.74 22.38 -15.34
N TYR A 218 9.66 23.27 -14.96
CA TYR A 218 9.82 24.58 -15.61
C TYR A 218 10.25 24.47 -17.08
N THR A 219 10.93 23.40 -17.45
CA THR A 219 11.30 23.12 -18.86
C THR A 219 10.22 22.33 -19.62
N SER A 220 9.02 22.17 -19.06
CA SER A 220 7.97 21.29 -19.59
C SER A 220 8.47 19.84 -19.82
N CYS A 221 9.42 19.40 -19.02
CA CYS A 221 9.92 18.03 -18.98
C CYS A 221 9.19 17.25 -17.87
N ILE A 222 9.37 15.94 -17.90
CA ILE A 222 8.69 14.97 -17.04
C ILE A 222 9.70 14.47 -16.00
N TYR A 223 9.43 14.60 -14.70
CA TYR A 223 10.33 14.00 -13.74
C TYR A 223 10.03 12.53 -13.49
N VAL A 224 11.09 11.74 -13.37
CA VAL A 224 11.04 10.31 -13.10
C VAL A 224 11.85 10.04 -11.84
N PRO A 225 11.21 9.83 -10.70
CA PRO A 225 11.92 9.58 -9.45
C PRO A 225 12.55 8.19 -9.43
N VAL A 226 13.81 8.15 -9.03
CA VAL A 226 14.58 6.92 -8.82
C VAL A 226 15.13 6.94 -7.40
N ASP A 227 14.85 5.89 -6.63
CA ASP A 227 15.32 5.81 -5.25
C ASP A 227 16.79 5.41 -5.17
N ILE A 228 17.61 6.24 -4.54
CA ILE A 228 19.06 6.03 -4.39
C ILE A 228 19.41 4.76 -3.58
N GLU A 229 18.48 4.26 -2.76
CA GLU A 229 18.67 3.05 -1.96
C GLU A 229 18.35 1.76 -2.74
N GLN A 230 17.81 1.89 -3.96
CA GLN A 230 17.56 0.73 -4.84
C GLN A 230 18.87 0.24 -5.49
N PRO A 231 18.93 -1.05 -5.88
CA PRO A 231 20.08 -1.59 -6.59
C PRO A 231 20.36 -0.85 -7.90
N GLU A 232 21.64 -0.72 -8.26
CA GLU A 232 22.08 -0.03 -9.50
C GLU A 232 21.46 -0.67 -10.76
N GLN A 233 21.29 -1.98 -10.79
CA GLN A 233 20.65 -2.67 -11.91
C GLN A 233 19.19 -2.24 -12.09
N ARG A 234 18.47 -1.93 -10.98
CA ARG A 234 17.12 -1.40 -11.04
C ARG A 234 17.10 0.03 -11.57
N TRP A 235 18.07 0.87 -11.19
CA TRP A 235 18.22 2.21 -11.78
C TRP A 235 18.38 2.13 -13.29
N ASN A 236 19.30 1.27 -13.77
CA ASN A 236 19.55 1.08 -15.19
C ASN A 236 18.30 0.61 -15.93
N THR A 237 17.52 -0.29 -15.32
CA THR A 237 16.25 -0.76 -15.87
C THR A 237 15.24 0.38 -16.01
N ILE A 238 15.07 1.21 -14.97
CA ILE A 238 14.16 2.36 -15.00
C ILE A 238 14.62 3.38 -16.04
N VAL A 239 15.91 3.72 -16.05
CA VAL A 239 16.51 4.69 -16.98
C VAL A 239 16.28 4.26 -18.43
N ALA A 240 16.48 2.98 -18.74
CA ALA A 240 16.24 2.45 -20.08
C ALA A 240 14.73 2.43 -20.45
N ASN A 241 13.88 1.94 -19.57
CA ASN A 241 12.44 1.81 -19.82
C ASN A 241 11.71 3.16 -19.93
N ALA A 242 12.20 4.17 -19.20
CA ALA A 242 11.65 5.51 -19.21
C ALA A 242 12.25 6.41 -20.32
N ASP A 243 13.17 5.93 -21.15
CA ASP A 243 13.86 6.74 -22.17
C ASP A 243 14.44 8.05 -21.59
N ILE A 244 15.19 7.92 -20.47
CA ILE A 244 15.73 9.06 -19.72
C ILE A 244 16.76 9.82 -20.55
N LYS A 245 16.65 11.16 -20.55
CA LYS A 245 17.56 12.05 -21.31
C LYS A 245 18.63 12.69 -20.45
N ALA A 246 18.42 12.81 -19.14
CA ALA A 246 19.42 13.25 -18.16
C ALA A 246 19.09 12.69 -16.78
N VAL A 247 20.10 12.55 -15.92
CA VAL A 247 19.93 12.13 -14.51
C VAL A 247 20.45 13.24 -13.61
N LEU A 248 19.59 13.70 -12.70
CA LEU A 248 19.94 14.67 -11.67
C LEU A 248 20.40 13.95 -10.40
N ILE A 249 21.61 14.27 -9.93
CA ILE A 249 22.23 13.66 -8.73
C ILE A 249 22.73 14.72 -7.76
N HIS A 250 23.16 14.30 -6.57
CA HIS A 250 23.98 15.11 -5.67
C HIS A 250 25.46 14.79 -5.91
N SER A 251 26.36 15.78 -5.88
CA SER A 251 27.80 15.61 -6.16
C SER A 251 28.50 14.58 -5.25
N GLY A 252 27.96 14.34 -4.06
CA GLY A 252 28.43 13.30 -3.13
C GLY A 252 28.10 11.87 -3.55
N HIS A 253 27.36 11.66 -4.65
CA HIS A 253 27.01 10.35 -5.18
C HIS A 253 27.64 10.15 -6.55
N SER A 254 28.32 9.03 -6.75
CA SER A 254 28.83 8.62 -8.05
C SER A 254 27.86 7.64 -8.69
N ALA A 255 27.11 8.10 -9.67
CA ALA A 255 26.33 7.23 -10.55
C ALA A 255 26.80 7.45 -12.00
N VAL A 256 27.09 6.36 -12.70
CA VAL A 256 27.49 6.40 -14.10
C VAL A 256 26.44 5.67 -14.92
N PHE A 257 25.84 6.36 -15.86
CA PHE A 257 24.88 5.77 -16.81
C PHE A 257 25.48 5.81 -18.21
N GLU A 258 25.42 4.68 -18.89
CA GLU A 258 25.91 4.59 -20.26
C GLU A 258 25.07 5.48 -21.19
N HIS A 259 25.70 6.45 -21.85
CA HIS A 259 25.06 7.37 -22.81
C HIS A 259 24.01 8.36 -22.24
N VAL A 260 23.82 8.46 -20.90
CA VAL A 260 22.91 9.44 -20.29
C VAL A 260 23.71 10.44 -19.47
N PRO A 261 23.63 11.74 -19.77
CA PRO A 261 24.37 12.75 -19.01
C PRO A 261 23.87 12.86 -17.59
N VAL A 262 24.81 13.09 -16.67
CA VAL A 262 24.56 13.22 -15.25
C VAL A 262 24.84 14.67 -14.81
N LEU A 263 23.93 15.28 -14.04
CA LEU A 263 23.98 16.66 -13.63
C LEU A 263 23.95 16.75 -12.09
N PRO A 264 25.04 17.18 -11.44
CA PRO A 264 25.07 17.41 -9.99
C PRO A 264 24.39 18.74 -9.65
N VAL A 265 23.19 18.67 -9.04
CA VAL A 265 22.31 19.83 -8.80
C VAL A 265 22.82 20.77 -7.70
N ASP A 266 23.55 20.25 -6.73
CA ASP A 266 24.14 21.04 -5.64
C ASP A 266 25.34 21.92 -6.06
N GLN A 267 25.82 21.74 -7.31
CA GLN A 267 26.88 22.57 -7.92
C GLN A 267 26.33 23.61 -8.90
N ILE A 268 25.02 23.67 -9.07
CA ILE A 268 24.37 24.63 -9.99
C ILE A 268 24.19 25.97 -9.28
N GLU A 269 24.50 27.05 -9.97
CA GLU A 269 24.22 28.40 -9.48
C GLU A 269 22.73 28.74 -9.63
N ALA A 270 22.17 29.37 -8.60
CA ALA A 270 20.82 29.89 -8.62
C ALA A 270 20.75 31.13 -9.54
N ILE A 271 19.70 31.21 -10.36
CA ILE A 271 19.51 32.35 -11.29
C ILE A 271 18.12 32.96 -11.10
N SER A 272 17.92 34.20 -11.57
CA SER A 272 16.67 34.94 -11.43
C SER A 272 16.02 35.30 -12.78
N ASN A 273 16.11 34.37 -13.74
CA ASN A 273 15.60 34.60 -15.10
C ASN A 273 14.34 33.76 -15.38
N ASP A 274 13.16 34.35 -15.19
CA ASP A 274 11.85 33.70 -15.38
C ASP A 274 11.60 33.25 -16.83
N SER A 275 12.39 33.71 -17.83
CA SER A 275 12.26 33.24 -19.20
C SER A 275 12.63 31.78 -19.39
N MET A 276 13.25 31.15 -18.39
CA MET A 276 13.52 29.71 -18.36
C MET A 276 12.29 28.85 -18.12
N ILE A 277 11.16 29.44 -17.69
CA ILE A 277 9.92 28.72 -17.49
C ILE A 277 9.21 28.57 -18.84
N LEU A 278 9.27 27.36 -19.39
CA LEU A 278 8.52 26.99 -20.58
C LEU A 278 7.12 26.51 -20.14
N ARG A 279 6.10 27.23 -20.57
CA ARG A 279 4.72 26.87 -20.22
C ARG A 279 4.16 25.85 -21.21
N GLY A 280 3.95 24.63 -20.72
CA GLY A 280 3.14 23.60 -21.37
C GLY A 280 1.65 23.80 -21.11
N THR A 281 0.91 22.70 -21.13
CA THR A 281 -0.52 22.63 -20.83
C THR A 281 -0.77 21.74 -19.62
N PRO A 282 -1.85 21.94 -18.85
CA PRO A 282 -2.20 21.04 -17.74
C PRO A 282 -2.42 19.58 -18.14
N ASP A 283 -2.68 19.30 -19.41
CA ASP A 283 -2.83 17.94 -19.95
C ASP A 283 -1.46 17.28 -20.29
N ASP A 284 -0.35 18.03 -20.21
CA ASP A 284 0.99 17.46 -20.37
C ASP A 284 1.36 16.59 -19.16
N LEU A 285 2.23 15.60 -19.36
CA LEU A 285 2.72 14.75 -18.29
C LEU A 285 3.60 15.56 -17.32
N ALA A 286 3.34 15.37 -16.03
CA ALA A 286 4.15 15.95 -14.96
C ALA A 286 5.21 14.96 -14.47
N TYR A 287 4.83 13.69 -14.26
CA TYR A 287 5.72 12.68 -13.74
C TYR A 287 5.38 11.27 -14.19
N ILE A 288 6.38 10.39 -14.09
CA ILE A 288 6.21 8.95 -14.27
C ILE A 288 6.78 8.25 -13.03
N ILE A 289 5.90 7.64 -12.23
CA ILE A 289 6.31 6.84 -11.07
C ILE A 289 6.32 5.37 -11.44
N PHE A 290 7.45 4.71 -11.22
CA PHE A 290 7.61 3.29 -11.47
C PHE A 290 7.14 2.45 -10.27
N THR A 291 6.17 1.59 -10.52
CA THR A 291 5.64 0.61 -9.55
C THR A 291 6.08 -0.80 -9.93
N SER A 292 5.98 -1.74 -8.98
CA SER A 292 6.24 -3.16 -9.24
C SER A 292 5.33 -3.70 -10.35
N GLY A 293 5.86 -4.59 -11.18
CA GLY A 293 5.16 -5.19 -12.31
C GLY A 293 5.07 -6.71 -12.20
N THR A 294 3.92 -7.30 -12.57
CA THR A 294 3.67 -8.75 -12.50
C THR A 294 4.64 -9.60 -13.34
N THR A 295 5.28 -8.99 -14.34
CA THR A 295 6.23 -9.64 -15.27
C THR A 295 7.68 -9.52 -14.83
N GLY A 296 7.96 -8.97 -13.65
CA GLY A 296 9.33 -8.71 -13.18
C GLY A 296 9.95 -7.42 -13.71
N VAL A 297 9.24 -6.68 -14.56
CA VAL A 297 9.69 -5.38 -15.08
C VAL A 297 8.86 -4.27 -14.44
N PRO A 298 9.47 -3.24 -13.84
CA PRO A 298 8.74 -2.11 -13.29
C PRO A 298 7.92 -1.40 -14.37
N LYS A 299 6.66 -1.06 -14.02
CA LYS A 299 5.73 -0.32 -14.89
C LYS A 299 5.68 1.15 -14.50
N GLY A 300 5.87 2.05 -15.46
CA GLY A 300 5.82 3.50 -15.26
C GLY A 300 4.39 4.03 -15.40
N VAL A 301 3.84 4.60 -14.33
CA VAL A 301 2.51 5.25 -14.35
C VAL A 301 2.68 6.71 -14.73
N ALA A 302 2.08 7.11 -15.85
CA ALA A 302 2.23 8.45 -16.44
C ALA A 302 1.08 9.37 -16.00
N ILE A 303 1.39 10.42 -15.26
CA ILE A 303 0.42 11.33 -14.65
C ILE A 303 0.56 12.74 -15.24
N THR A 304 -0.57 13.35 -15.60
CA THR A 304 -0.63 14.73 -16.08
C THR A 304 -0.66 15.73 -14.92
N HIS A 305 -0.27 16.98 -15.21
CA HIS A 305 -0.39 18.07 -14.23
C HIS A 305 -1.84 18.23 -13.73
N LYS A 306 -2.80 18.20 -14.63
CA LYS A 306 -4.23 18.33 -14.34
C LYS A 306 -4.74 17.24 -13.39
N ALA A 307 -4.34 15.98 -13.61
CA ALA A 307 -4.80 14.87 -12.80
C ALA A 307 -4.30 14.99 -11.35
N ALA A 308 -3.00 15.23 -11.17
CA ALA A 308 -2.41 15.42 -9.86
C ALA A 308 -2.92 16.69 -9.17
N TRP A 309 -3.05 17.78 -9.92
CA TRP A 309 -3.56 19.04 -9.41
C TRP A 309 -5.00 18.94 -8.88
N ASN A 310 -5.86 18.21 -9.57
CA ASN A 310 -7.23 17.98 -9.12
C ASN A 310 -7.27 17.37 -7.70
N THR A 311 -6.49 16.34 -7.45
CA THR A 311 -6.39 15.69 -6.13
C THR A 311 -5.83 16.64 -5.07
N ILE A 312 -4.71 17.30 -5.38
CA ILE A 312 -4.04 18.25 -4.46
C ILE A 312 -4.99 19.38 -4.06
N LYS A 313 -5.63 20.00 -5.05
CA LYS A 313 -6.52 21.15 -4.81
C LYS A 313 -7.75 20.77 -4.00
N ASP A 314 -8.33 19.60 -4.27
CA ASP A 314 -9.49 19.13 -3.50
C ASP A 314 -9.12 18.85 -2.04
N ILE A 315 -8.02 18.18 -1.76
CA ILE A 315 -7.53 17.92 -0.39
C ILE A 315 -7.26 19.23 0.34
N ASN A 316 -6.54 20.16 -0.30
CA ASN A 316 -6.23 21.46 0.32
C ASN A 316 -7.48 22.27 0.66
N GLN A 317 -8.48 22.29 -0.22
CA GLN A 317 -9.74 22.97 0.01
C GLN A 317 -10.60 22.27 1.07
N LYS A 318 -10.68 20.93 1.01
CA LYS A 318 -11.51 20.12 1.89
C LYS A 318 -11.05 20.19 3.34
N PHE A 319 -9.74 20.20 3.57
CA PHE A 319 -9.14 20.20 4.91
C PHE A 319 -8.49 21.56 5.29
N PHE A 320 -8.82 22.62 4.55
CA PHE A 320 -8.41 24.00 4.85
C PHE A 320 -6.89 24.16 5.02
N VAL A 321 -6.11 23.51 4.14
CA VAL A 321 -4.65 23.62 4.14
C VAL A 321 -4.24 25.02 3.69
N SER A 322 -3.33 25.63 4.43
CA SER A 322 -2.98 27.06 4.29
C SER A 322 -1.48 27.31 4.43
N SER A 323 -1.12 28.59 4.32
CA SER A 323 0.27 29.01 4.56
C SER A 323 0.75 28.85 6.00
N GLN A 324 -0.12 28.59 6.96
CA GLN A 324 0.26 28.34 8.35
C GLN A 324 0.65 26.86 8.59
N ASP A 325 0.45 26.03 7.60
CA ASP A 325 0.71 24.59 7.74
C ASP A 325 2.14 24.23 7.37
N SER A 326 2.62 23.21 8.05
CA SER A 326 3.88 22.53 7.77
C SER A 326 3.69 21.02 7.77
N VAL A 327 4.43 20.31 6.91
CA VAL A 327 4.39 18.85 6.78
C VAL A 327 5.77 18.24 6.99
N LEU A 328 5.80 17.08 7.67
CA LEU A 328 7.01 16.25 7.72
C LEU A 328 7.04 15.34 6.49
N GLY A 329 7.96 15.61 5.56
CA GLY A 329 8.08 14.88 4.30
C GLY A 329 8.69 13.49 4.48
N LEU A 330 7.87 12.53 4.88
CA LEU A 330 8.31 11.14 5.12
C LEU A 330 8.29 10.27 3.86
N SER A 331 7.39 10.51 2.92
CA SER A 331 7.29 9.67 1.74
C SER A 331 8.47 9.85 0.78
N LYS A 332 9.06 8.76 0.29
CA LYS A 332 10.13 8.81 -0.71
C LYS A 332 9.59 9.38 -2.03
N LEU A 333 10.45 10.02 -2.85
CA LEU A 333 10.03 10.68 -4.09
C LEU A 333 9.42 9.71 -5.11
N ASN A 334 9.84 8.46 -5.14
CA ASN A 334 9.29 7.40 -5.98
C ASN A 334 7.97 6.81 -5.44
N PHE A 335 7.36 7.45 -4.44
CA PHE A 335 6.05 7.15 -3.90
C PHE A 335 5.14 8.36 -4.05
N ASP A 336 3.93 8.18 -4.60
CA ASP A 336 3.05 9.27 -5.01
C ASP A 336 2.58 10.20 -3.88
N LEU A 337 2.60 9.75 -2.62
CA LEU A 337 2.35 10.61 -1.46
C LEU A 337 3.30 11.82 -1.40
N SER A 338 4.54 11.67 -1.92
CA SER A 338 5.52 12.76 -1.97
C SER A 338 5.08 13.92 -2.86
N VAL A 339 4.24 13.65 -3.86
CA VAL A 339 3.68 14.67 -4.74
C VAL A 339 2.81 15.64 -3.94
N TYR A 340 2.01 15.11 -2.99
CA TYR A 340 1.23 15.94 -2.09
C TYR A 340 2.13 16.68 -1.08
N ASP A 341 3.13 16.02 -0.49
CA ASP A 341 4.06 16.67 0.45
C ASP A 341 4.70 17.92 -0.19
N ILE A 342 5.12 17.81 -1.46
CA ILE A 342 5.76 18.90 -2.19
C ILE A 342 4.71 19.93 -2.65
N PHE A 343 3.84 19.54 -3.56
CA PHE A 343 2.97 20.50 -4.26
C PHE A 343 1.74 20.92 -3.44
N GLY A 344 1.25 20.05 -2.56
CA GLY A 344 0.14 20.38 -1.65
C GLY A 344 0.50 21.52 -0.75
N LEU A 345 1.65 21.46 -0.09
CA LEU A 345 2.08 22.50 0.85
C LEU A 345 2.62 23.75 0.13
N LEU A 346 3.46 23.58 -0.86
CA LEU A 346 4.08 24.71 -1.56
C LEU A 346 3.04 25.57 -2.30
N SER A 347 1.96 24.97 -2.82
CA SER A 347 0.88 25.72 -3.48
C SER A 347 0.13 26.64 -2.51
N CYS A 348 -0.01 26.23 -1.24
CA CYS A 348 -0.67 27.02 -0.21
C CYS A 348 0.25 28.02 0.51
N GLY A 349 1.53 27.99 0.23
CA GLY A 349 2.51 28.81 0.95
C GLY A 349 2.96 28.17 2.28
N GLY A 350 2.77 26.87 2.48
CA GLY A 350 3.19 26.11 3.65
C GLY A 350 4.69 25.77 3.65
N THR A 351 5.14 24.99 4.61
CA THR A 351 6.54 24.59 4.76
C THR A 351 6.69 23.05 4.72
N LEU A 352 7.65 22.57 3.93
CA LEU A 352 8.04 21.16 3.88
C LEU A 352 9.31 20.95 4.71
N VAL A 353 9.28 20.03 5.65
CA VAL A 353 10.41 19.69 6.52
C VAL A 353 10.85 18.25 6.26
N TYR A 354 12.10 18.04 5.93
CA TYR A 354 12.68 16.71 5.73
C TYR A 354 13.46 16.23 6.95
N PRO A 355 13.27 14.99 7.40
CA PRO A 355 14.10 14.39 8.45
C PRO A 355 15.52 14.16 7.97
N LYS A 356 16.47 14.14 8.91
CA LYS A 356 17.85 13.73 8.63
C LYS A 356 17.89 12.29 8.14
N LEU A 357 18.59 12.02 7.03
CA LEU A 357 18.63 10.69 6.42
C LEU A 357 19.10 9.59 7.38
N SER A 358 20.12 9.86 8.21
CA SER A 358 20.61 8.91 9.20
C SER A 358 19.65 8.65 10.36
N ARG A 359 18.58 9.43 10.50
CA ARG A 359 17.51 9.30 11.52
C ARG A 359 16.12 9.25 10.87
N TYR A 360 16.07 8.83 9.61
CA TYR A 360 14.83 8.84 8.82
C TYR A 360 13.68 8.05 9.47
N MET A 361 13.96 6.90 10.06
CA MET A 361 12.99 6.03 10.75
C MET A 361 12.95 6.22 12.27
N ASP A 362 13.58 7.25 12.81
CA ASP A 362 13.66 7.50 14.24
C ASP A 362 12.49 8.35 14.74
N PRO A 363 11.52 7.78 15.49
CA PRO A 363 10.35 8.52 15.98
C PRO A 363 10.73 9.63 16.98
N SER A 364 11.86 9.51 17.69
CA SER A 364 12.32 10.59 18.55
C SER A 364 12.71 11.82 17.74
N HIS A 365 13.35 11.61 16.58
CA HIS A 365 13.67 12.68 15.66
C HIS A 365 12.42 13.30 15.00
N TRP A 366 11.43 12.47 14.70
CA TRP A 366 10.16 13.01 14.18
C TRP A 366 9.50 13.94 15.20
N VAL A 367 9.48 13.54 16.47
CA VAL A 367 8.91 14.38 17.55
C VAL A 367 9.71 15.66 17.73
N GLU A 368 11.06 15.61 17.71
CA GLU A 368 11.92 16.78 17.72
C GLU A 368 11.52 17.77 16.60
N LEU A 369 11.42 17.30 15.36
CA LEU A 369 11.06 18.14 14.21
C LEU A 369 9.61 18.65 14.29
N ILE A 370 8.67 17.81 14.74
CA ILE A 370 7.26 18.22 14.90
C ILE A 370 7.15 19.37 15.90
N GLN A 371 7.89 19.32 17.00
CA GLN A 371 7.88 20.36 18.02
C GLN A 371 8.69 21.61 17.60
N GLU A 372 9.87 21.43 16.99
CA GLU A 372 10.76 22.54 16.57
C GLU A 372 10.14 23.38 15.46
N TYR A 373 9.51 22.74 14.46
CA TYR A 373 8.95 23.42 13.29
C TYR A 373 7.42 23.51 13.31
N GLU A 374 6.78 23.23 14.45
CA GLU A 374 5.32 23.27 14.63
C GLU A 374 4.58 22.56 13.48
N ILE A 375 4.97 21.30 13.20
CA ILE A 375 4.39 20.54 12.10
C ILE A 375 2.91 20.24 12.40
N THR A 376 2.03 20.70 11.50
CA THR A 376 0.57 20.61 11.66
C THR A 376 -0.05 19.48 10.84
N ILE A 377 0.64 19.01 9.78
CA ILE A 377 0.15 17.97 8.90
C ILE A 377 1.10 16.76 8.93
N TRP A 378 0.51 15.60 9.14
CA TRP A 378 1.18 14.31 8.98
C TRP A 378 0.61 13.60 7.76
N ASN A 379 1.47 13.12 6.86
CA ASN A 379 1.10 12.34 5.67
C ASN A 379 1.99 11.12 5.54
N SER A 380 1.45 9.93 5.77
CA SER A 380 2.23 8.69 5.68
C SER A 380 1.36 7.44 5.52
N VAL A 381 2.05 6.30 5.39
CA VAL A 381 1.44 4.98 5.59
C VAL A 381 1.14 4.75 7.08
N PRO A 382 0.11 3.93 7.43
CA PRO A 382 -0.28 3.66 8.81
C PRO A 382 0.86 3.16 9.71
N ALA A 383 1.78 2.36 9.15
CA ALA A 383 2.92 1.82 9.91
C ALA A 383 3.81 2.91 10.56
N PHE A 384 4.04 4.04 9.85
CA PHE A 384 4.83 5.14 10.41
C PHE A 384 4.08 5.84 11.55
N MET A 385 2.77 6.00 11.39
CA MET A 385 1.93 6.56 12.45
C MET A 385 1.87 5.65 13.68
N GLN A 386 1.83 4.32 13.50
CA GLN A 386 1.93 3.37 14.63
C GLN A 386 3.24 3.54 15.41
N ILE A 387 4.36 3.67 14.70
CA ILE A 387 5.67 3.92 15.32
C ILE A 387 5.65 5.24 16.12
N LEU A 388 5.10 6.31 15.55
CA LEU A 388 5.01 7.61 16.23
C LEU A 388 4.11 7.54 17.48
N THR A 389 2.90 7.01 17.35
CA THR A 389 1.95 6.92 18.48
C THR A 389 2.48 6.02 19.58
N GLY A 390 3.15 4.92 19.21
CA GLY A 390 3.80 4.03 20.17
C GLY A 390 4.94 4.68 20.94
N TYR A 391 5.80 5.43 20.25
CA TYR A 391 6.87 6.18 20.89
C TYR A 391 6.35 7.29 21.80
N PHE A 392 5.25 7.93 21.43
CA PHE A 392 4.65 9.06 22.15
C PHE A 392 3.68 8.64 23.27
N ALA A 393 3.34 7.35 23.33
CA ALA A 393 2.42 6.82 24.34
C ALA A 393 2.89 7.10 25.78
N GLY A 394 1.97 7.57 26.63
CA GLY A 394 2.25 7.88 28.03
C GLY A 394 2.91 9.24 28.28
N LYS A 395 3.19 10.03 27.26
CA LYS A 395 3.65 11.42 27.43
C LYS A 395 2.44 12.32 27.73
N ASN A 396 2.63 13.30 28.60
CA ASN A 396 1.57 14.26 29.00
C ASN A 396 1.40 15.42 28.01
N GLU A 397 2.32 15.60 27.09
CA GLU A 397 2.31 16.62 26.06
C GLU A 397 1.45 16.20 24.88
N LYS A 398 1.04 17.14 24.03
CA LYS A 398 0.33 16.88 22.77
C LYS A 398 1.17 17.39 21.61
N LEU A 399 1.17 16.63 20.52
CA LEU A 399 1.76 17.06 19.26
C LEU A 399 0.85 18.12 18.59
N PRO A 400 1.40 19.14 17.92
CA PRO A 400 0.64 20.21 17.28
C PRO A 400 -0.04 19.77 15.95
N LEU A 401 -0.12 18.47 15.69
CA LEU A 401 -0.76 17.93 14.50
C LEU A 401 -2.26 18.27 14.50
N ARG A 402 -2.74 18.89 13.43
CA ARG A 402 -4.18 19.18 13.24
C ARG A 402 -4.84 18.26 12.20
N ILE A 403 -4.04 17.71 11.27
CA ILE A 403 -4.49 16.77 10.24
C ILE A 403 -3.51 15.61 10.17
N VAL A 404 -4.05 14.40 10.12
CA VAL A 404 -3.32 13.17 9.90
C VAL A 404 -3.91 12.45 8.70
N LEU A 405 -3.18 12.45 7.59
CA LEU A 405 -3.52 11.79 6.33
C LEU A 405 -2.86 10.41 6.30
N LEU A 406 -3.66 9.35 6.30
CA LEU A 406 -3.20 7.97 6.29
C LEU A 406 -3.65 7.26 5.02
N SER A 407 -2.73 6.63 4.32
CA SER A 407 -3.01 5.90 3.09
C SER A 407 -1.99 4.81 2.78
N GLY A 408 -2.22 4.08 1.70
CA GLY A 408 -1.27 3.09 1.20
C GLY A 408 -1.39 1.70 1.83
N ASP A 409 -2.00 1.56 2.99
CA ASP A 409 -2.22 0.27 3.66
C ASP A 409 -3.50 0.30 4.54
N TRP A 410 -3.83 -0.83 5.17
CA TRP A 410 -4.92 -0.93 6.13
C TRP A 410 -4.64 -0.08 7.38
N ILE A 411 -5.64 0.68 7.79
CA ILE A 411 -5.60 1.46 9.03
C ILE A 411 -6.23 0.62 10.14
N PRO A 412 -5.49 0.27 11.20
CA PRO A 412 -6.05 -0.42 12.36
C PRO A 412 -7.20 0.38 12.99
N VAL A 413 -8.28 -0.31 13.36
CA VAL A 413 -9.52 0.33 13.87
C VAL A 413 -9.26 1.20 15.11
N GLY A 414 -8.31 0.82 15.96
CA GLY A 414 -7.93 1.59 17.16
C GLY A 414 -7.02 2.80 16.91
N MET A 415 -6.42 2.90 15.70
CA MET A 415 -5.41 3.93 15.41
C MET A 415 -5.92 5.37 15.52
N PRO A 416 -7.15 5.72 15.07
CA PRO A 416 -7.66 7.08 15.29
C PRO A 416 -7.67 7.50 16.76
N GLY A 417 -8.12 6.61 17.66
CA GLY A 417 -8.08 6.86 19.10
C GLY A 417 -6.67 7.00 19.68
N ASP A 418 -5.69 6.26 19.15
CA ASP A 418 -4.29 6.40 19.58
C ASP A 418 -3.69 7.72 19.08
N ILE A 419 -4.04 8.17 17.88
CA ILE A 419 -3.65 9.48 17.35
C ILE A 419 -4.20 10.60 18.23
N GLN A 420 -5.46 10.55 18.63
CA GLN A 420 -6.08 11.56 19.49
C GLN A 420 -5.44 11.61 20.89
N LYS A 421 -4.98 10.47 21.42
CA LYS A 421 -4.17 10.45 22.65
C LYS A 421 -2.87 11.24 22.50
N CYS A 422 -2.27 11.27 21.32
CA CYS A 422 -1.01 11.95 21.04
C CYS A 422 -1.19 13.39 20.55
N ALA A 423 -2.20 13.64 19.70
CA ALA A 423 -2.39 14.88 18.96
C ALA A 423 -3.73 15.61 19.26
N GLY A 424 -4.49 15.18 20.29
CA GLY A 424 -5.73 15.86 20.69
C GLY A 424 -6.79 15.81 19.61
N ASP A 425 -7.31 16.98 19.21
CA ASP A 425 -8.39 17.15 18.24
C ASP A 425 -7.96 17.03 16.77
N ALA A 426 -6.84 16.36 16.49
CA ALA A 426 -6.39 16.16 15.11
C ALA A 426 -7.43 15.41 14.27
N MET A 427 -7.75 15.94 13.09
CA MET A 427 -8.58 15.24 12.11
C MET A 427 -7.80 14.06 11.54
N VAL A 428 -8.32 12.85 11.67
CA VAL A 428 -7.74 11.64 11.09
C VAL A 428 -8.50 11.28 9.83
N ILE A 429 -7.80 11.27 8.71
CA ILE A 429 -8.38 11.03 7.39
C ILE A 429 -7.79 9.76 6.81
N SER A 430 -8.64 8.78 6.58
CA SER A 430 -8.34 7.61 5.76
C SER A 430 -8.42 8.02 4.29
N LEU A 431 -7.33 7.83 3.56
CA LEU A 431 -7.25 8.13 2.13
C LEU A 431 -6.92 6.86 1.35
N GLY A 432 -7.52 6.71 0.20
CA GLY A 432 -7.30 5.58 -0.66
C GLY A 432 -7.19 5.97 -2.13
N GLY A 433 -6.74 5.03 -2.93
CA GLY A 433 -6.56 5.21 -4.35
C GLY A 433 -5.48 4.30 -4.90
N ALA A 434 -5.13 4.53 -6.14
CA ALA A 434 -4.04 3.86 -6.82
C ALA A 434 -3.16 4.93 -7.47
N THR A 435 -1.88 4.65 -7.65
CA THR A 435 -0.96 5.54 -8.38
C THR A 435 -1.51 5.87 -9.76
N GLU A 436 -2.22 4.92 -10.37
CA GLU A 436 -2.92 5.06 -11.66
C GLU A 436 -4.13 6.03 -11.62
N ALA A 437 -4.44 6.59 -10.43
CA ALA A 437 -5.52 7.58 -10.26
C ALA A 437 -5.05 8.79 -9.40
N SER A 438 -3.77 9.15 -9.52
CA SER A 438 -3.14 10.38 -9.01
C SER A 438 -3.26 10.55 -7.49
N ILE A 439 -2.43 9.80 -6.75
CA ILE A 439 -2.24 9.86 -5.29
C ILE A 439 -3.44 9.25 -4.55
N TRP A 440 -4.58 9.95 -4.55
CA TRP A 440 -5.81 9.53 -3.86
C TRP A 440 -7.04 9.76 -4.72
N SER A 441 -8.05 8.93 -4.52
CA SER A 441 -9.33 8.98 -5.24
C SER A 441 -10.52 8.93 -4.30
N ILE A 442 -10.31 8.56 -3.04
CA ILE A 442 -11.36 8.32 -2.05
C ILE A 442 -10.87 8.74 -0.66
N TYR A 443 -11.78 9.18 0.20
CA TYR A 443 -11.47 9.58 1.57
C TYR A 443 -12.58 9.20 2.55
N HIS A 444 -12.20 9.01 3.81
CA HIS A 444 -13.10 8.86 4.94
C HIS A 444 -12.55 9.61 6.16
N GLU A 445 -13.37 10.41 6.81
CA GLU A 445 -13.04 11.07 8.08
C GLU A 445 -13.31 10.10 9.23
N CYS A 446 -12.27 9.74 9.99
CA CYS A 446 -12.38 8.84 11.11
C CYS A 446 -12.86 9.61 12.36
N VAL A 447 -14.14 9.51 12.69
CA VAL A 447 -14.75 10.21 13.84
C VAL A 447 -14.84 9.29 15.06
N ASP A 448 -14.56 9.82 16.25
CA ASP A 448 -14.41 9.11 17.53
C ASP A 448 -15.59 8.21 17.95
N ASN A 449 -16.79 8.44 17.45
CA ASN A 449 -18.00 7.73 17.88
C ASN A 449 -18.44 6.58 16.95
N GLU A 450 -17.71 6.33 15.90
CA GLU A 450 -17.96 5.18 15.03
C GLU A 450 -17.20 3.96 15.53
N ILE A 451 -17.74 3.30 16.56
CA ILE A 451 -17.27 1.96 16.97
C ILE A 451 -17.60 1.01 15.82
N ARG A 452 -16.68 0.87 14.89
CA ARG A 452 -16.74 -0.13 13.83
C ARG A 452 -15.88 -1.31 14.27
N GLU A 453 -16.53 -2.42 14.55
CA GLU A 453 -15.86 -3.61 15.07
C GLU A 453 -14.94 -4.30 14.04
N VAL A 454 -15.03 -3.96 12.75
CA VAL A 454 -14.41 -4.77 11.69
C VAL A 454 -13.38 -4.00 10.83
N SER A 455 -13.70 -2.82 10.31
CA SER A 455 -12.77 -2.06 9.44
C SER A 455 -13.16 -0.58 9.33
N ILE A 456 -12.16 0.29 9.07
CA ILE A 456 -12.39 1.66 8.66
C ILE A 456 -12.85 1.66 7.20
N PRO A 457 -13.92 2.39 6.83
CA PRO A 457 -14.37 2.48 5.44
C PRO A 457 -13.28 3.02 4.51
N TYR A 458 -13.32 2.59 3.27
CA TYR A 458 -12.56 3.24 2.22
C TYR A 458 -13.09 4.65 1.96
N GLY A 459 -14.43 4.82 2.06
CA GLY A 459 -15.08 6.13 2.15
C GLY A 459 -15.83 6.55 0.91
N LYS A 460 -15.69 7.85 0.54
CA LYS A 460 -16.38 8.52 -0.56
C LYS A 460 -15.39 9.07 -1.58
N PRO A 461 -15.72 9.14 -2.87
CA PRO A 461 -14.85 9.69 -3.90
C PRO A 461 -14.45 11.15 -3.63
N LEU A 462 -13.25 11.53 -4.07
CA LEU A 462 -12.78 12.91 -4.14
C LEU A 462 -13.47 13.66 -5.28
N SER A 463 -13.35 14.99 -5.28
CA SER A 463 -13.97 15.85 -6.30
C SER A 463 -13.46 15.49 -7.70
N ASN A 464 -14.39 15.50 -8.67
CA ASN A 464 -14.16 15.14 -10.07
C ASN A 464 -13.65 13.71 -10.31
N GLN A 465 -13.85 12.84 -9.31
CA GLN A 465 -13.55 11.41 -9.37
C GLN A 465 -14.77 10.61 -8.92
N GLY A 466 -14.82 9.35 -9.31
CA GLY A 466 -15.90 8.47 -8.92
C GLY A 466 -15.49 7.01 -8.91
N PHE A 467 -16.32 6.19 -8.30
CA PHE A 467 -16.13 4.76 -8.18
C PHE A 467 -17.34 4.00 -8.71
N SER A 468 -17.05 2.88 -9.36
CA SER A 468 -18.05 1.89 -9.76
C SER A 468 -17.59 0.52 -9.29
N ILE A 469 -18.51 -0.31 -8.84
CA ILE A 469 -18.22 -1.67 -8.39
C ILE A 469 -18.91 -2.65 -9.33
N TYR A 470 -18.12 -3.54 -9.93
CA TYR A 470 -18.61 -4.51 -10.91
C TYR A 470 -18.31 -5.95 -10.51
N ASP A 471 -19.25 -6.85 -10.81
CA ASP A 471 -19.02 -8.28 -10.69
C ASP A 471 -18.14 -8.82 -11.86
N ALA A 472 -17.80 -10.10 -11.80
CA ALA A 472 -16.99 -10.76 -12.82
C ALA A 472 -17.59 -10.75 -14.24
N LYS A 473 -18.87 -10.41 -14.38
CA LYS A 473 -19.59 -10.27 -15.67
C LYS A 473 -19.74 -8.82 -16.11
N GLY A 474 -19.15 -7.86 -15.37
CA GLY A 474 -19.27 -6.43 -15.66
C GLY A 474 -20.61 -5.81 -15.31
N ARG A 475 -21.38 -6.42 -14.39
CA ARG A 475 -22.65 -5.89 -13.91
C ARG A 475 -22.43 -5.08 -12.63
N PRO A 476 -23.15 -3.95 -12.43
CA PRO A 476 -23.08 -3.19 -11.19
C PRO A 476 -23.45 -4.06 -9.98
N CYS A 477 -22.65 -3.97 -8.92
CA CYS A 477 -22.92 -4.67 -7.68
C CYS A 477 -23.92 -3.89 -6.82
N PRO A 478 -24.90 -4.56 -6.20
CA PRO A 478 -25.75 -3.96 -5.17
C PRO A 478 -24.97 -3.72 -3.87
N VAL A 479 -25.58 -2.97 -2.95
CA VAL A 479 -25.07 -2.76 -1.59
C VAL A 479 -24.75 -4.10 -0.93
N TYR A 480 -23.63 -4.16 -0.21
CA TYR A 480 -23.03 -5.33 0.45
C TYR A 480 -22.47 -6.42 -0.49
N VAL A 481 -22.68 -6.32 -1.80
CA VAL A 481 -22.13 -7.31 -2.75
C VAL A 481 -20.72 -6.89 -3.16
N THR A 482 -19.78 -7.80 -2.93
CA THR A 482 -18.38 -7.58 -3.30
C THR A 482 -18.17 -7.69 -4.81
N GLY A 483 -17.46 -6.71 -5.38
CA GLY A 483 -17.01 -6.70 -6.76
C GLY A 483 -15.70 -5.97 -6.92
N GLU A 484 -15.20 -5.89 -8.16
CA GLU A 484 -13.98 -5.14 -8.51
C GLU A 484 -14.25 -3.63 -8.46
N LEU A 485 -13.40 -2.90 -7.75
CA LEU A 485 -13.42 -1.44 -7.71
C LEU A 485 -12.85 -0.88 -9.01
N CYS A 486 -13.59 0.01 -9.65
CA CYS A 486 -13.15 0.76 -10.82
C CYS A 486 -13.18 2.27 -10.50
N ILE A 487 -12.09 2.97 -10.78
CA ILE A 487 -11.96 4.42 -10.57
C ILE A 487 -12.14 5.13 -11.90
N TRP A 488 -12.85 6.27 -11.90
CA TRP A 488 -13.02 7.11 -13.08
C TRP A 488 -12.92 8.61 -12.70
N GLY A 489 -12.74 9.48 -13.70
CA GLY A 489 -12.70 10.92 -13.53
C GLY A 489 -11.36 11.57 -13.84
N THR A 490 -11.20 12.82 -13.41
CA THR A 490 -10.06 13.68 -13.75
C THR A 490 -8.72 13.19 -13.19
N GLY A 491 -8.73 12.44 -12.09
CA GLY A 491 -7.53 11.91 -11.45
C GLY A 491 -6.85 10.75 -12.20
N LEU A 492 -7.45 10.19 -13.25
CA LEU A 492 -6.88 9.04 -13.96
C LEU A 492 -5.57 9.39 -14.66
N ALA A 493 -4.60 8.47 -14.55
CA ALA A 493 -3.37 8.48 -15.33
C ALA A 493 -3.64 8.45 -16.83
N GLU A 494 -2.71 8.95 -17.64
CA GLU A 494 -2.75 8.76 -19.08
C GLU A 494 -2.68 7.27 -19.44
N GLY A 495 -1.88 6.52 -18.69
CA GLY A 495 -1.71 5.08 -18.82
C GLY A 495 -0.37 4.63 -18.26
N TYR A 496 0.06 3.45 -18.72
CA TYR A 496 1.41 2.97 -18.45
C TYR A 496 2.36 3.40 -19.57
N TYR A 497 3.43 4.09 -19.19
CA TYR A 497 4.40 4.63 -20.14
C TYR A 497 5.03 3.52 -20.98
N ASN A 498 4.97 3.68 -22.30
CA ASN A 498 5.44 2.70 -23.31
C ASN A 498 4.80 1.30 -23.21
N ASP A 499 3.68 1.12 -22.50
CA ASP A 499 2.95 -0.17 -22.43
C ASP A 499 1.47 0.00 -22.79
N HIS A 500 1.19 0.09 -24.10
CA HIS A 500 -0.16 0.22 -24.63
C HIS A 500 -1.05 -1.00 -24.30
N LYS A 501 -0.47 -2.22 -24.31
CA LYS A 501 -1.23 -3.44 -24.04
C LYS A 501 -1.75 -3.46 -22.60
N LEU A 502 -0.89 -3.13 -21.64
CA LEU A 502 -1.29 -3.06 -20.24
C LEU A 502 -2.26 -1.90 -20.01
N THR A 503 -2.05 -0.77 -20.68
CA THR A 503 -2.95 0.38 -20.62
C THR A 503 -4.35 0.00 -21.08
N GLU A 504 -4.52 -0.61 -22.26
CA GLU A 504 -5.80 -1.07 -22.76
C GLU A 504 -6.48 -2.13 -21.87
N ALA A 505 -5.69 -2.99 -21.24
CA ALA A 505 -6.20 -4.04 -20.34
C ALA A 505 -6.72 -3.48 -19.01
N LYS A 506 -6.12 -2.38 -18.51
CA LYS A 506 -6.44 -1.81 -17.19
C LYS A 506 -7.30 -0.56 -17.27
N PHE A 507 -7.14 0.27 -18.30
CA PHE A 507 -7.95 1.46 -18.54
C PHE A 507 -9.00 1.13 -19.61
N VAL A 508 -10.17 0.78 -19.14
CA VAL A 508 -11.27 0.31 -19.99
C VAL A 508 -12.35 1.38 -20.17
N THR A 509 -13.14 1.24 -21.22
CA THR A 509 -14.36 2.03 -21.39
C THR A 509 -15.51 1.28 -20.75
N GLY A 510 -16.11 1.85 -19.71
CA GLY A 510 -17.24 1.28 -19.03
C GLY A 510 -18.58 1.63 -19.64
N ARG A 511 -19.65 1.44 -18.88
CA ARG A 511 -20.99 1.88 -19.26
C ARG A 511 -20.99 3.40 -19.44
N GLU A 512 -21.88 3.92 -20.27
CA GLU A 512 -21.99 5.36 -20.59
C GLU A 512 -20.75 5.97 -21.26
N ASN A 513 -19.87 5.13 -21.82
CA ASN A 513 -18.65 5.54 -22.51
C ASN A 513 -17.65 6.28 -21.59
N VAL A 514 -17.65 6.01 -20.29
CA VAL A 514 -16.74 6.59 -19.31
C VAL A 514 -15.44 5.77 -19.24
N ARG A 515 -14.30 6.44 -19.37
CA ARG A 515 -12.98 5.82 -19.16
C ARG A 515 -12.77 5.53 -17.68
N MET A 516 -12.37 4.31 -17.34
CA MET A 516 -12.16 3.89 -15.95
C MET A 516 -10.94 2.97 -15.81
N TYR A 517 -10.32 3.03 -14.65
CA TYR A 517 -9.21 2.18 -14.25
C TYR A 517 -9.70 1.00 -13.40
N LYS A 518 -9.39 -0.22 -13.82
CA LYS A 518 -9.63 -1.46 -13.09
C LYS A 518 -8.53 -1.69 -12.06
N THR A 519 -8.85 -1.50 -10.79
CA THR A 519 -7.83 -1.50 -9.72
C THR A 519 -7.29 -2.88 -9.39
N GLY A 520 -8.08 -3.93 -9.58
CA GLY A 520 -7.83 -5.27 -9.03
C GLY A 520 -8.18 -5.39 -7.54
N ASP A 521 -8.66 -4.30 -6.93
CA ASP A 521 -9.16 -4.27 -5.57
C ASP A 521 -10.63 -4.67 -5.54
N ASN A 522 -11.05 -5.39 -4.50
CA ASN A 522 -12.45 -5.71 -4.21
C ASN A 522 -13.02 -4.77 -3.16
N GLY A 523 -14.27 -4.44 -3.33
CA GLY A 523 -15.04 -3.68 -2.35
C GLY A 523 -16.54 -3.88 -2.50
N CYS A 524 -17.28 -3.27 -1.60
CA CYS A 524 -18.74 -3.21 -1.69
C CYS A 524 -19.24 -1.84 -1.24
N TYR A 525 -20.41 -1.45 -1.74
CA TYR A 525 -21.12 -0.29 -1.21
C TYR A 525 -21.75 -0.61 0.14
N LEU A 526 -21.69 0.33 1.06
CA LEU A 526 -22.45 0.34 2.30
C LEU A 526 -23.79 1.08 2.10
N PRO A 527 -24.80 0.91 2.97
CA PRO A 527 -26.11 1.58 2.84
C PRO A 527 -26.05 3.11 2.84
N ASN A 528 -25.04 3.69 3.51
CA ASN A 528 -24.79 5.14 3.49
C ASN A 528 -24.12 5.64 2.21
N GLY A 529 -23.81 4.71 1.29
CA GLY A 529 -23.13 4.97 0.02
C GLY A 529 -21.61 4.92 0.09
N GLU A 530 -21.00 4.89 1.28
CA GLU A 530 -19.56 4.70 1.39
C GLU A 530 -19.12 3.35 0.83
N ILE A 531 -17.85 3.26 0.48
CA ILE A 531 -17.24 2.03 -0.01
C ILE A 531 -16.45 1.38 1.12
N GLU A 532 -16.61 0.08 1.28
CA GLU A 532 -15.78 -0.76 2.12
C GLU A 532 -14.81 -1.57 1.26
N PHE A 533 -13.53 -1.51 1.59
CA PHE A 533 -12.49 -2.30 0.93
C PHE A 533 -12.50 -3.75 1.43
N LYS A 534 -12.45 -4.73 0.52
CA LYS A 534 -12.53 -6.17 0.83
C LYS A 534 -11.28 -6.97 0.47
N GLY A 535 -10.19 -6.28 0.13
CA GLY A 535 -8.93 -6.92 -0.25
C GLY A 535 -8.71 -6.96 -1.75
N ARG A 536 -7.77 -7.80 -2.21
CA ARG A 536 -7.39 -7.91 -3.62
C ARG A 536 -7.70 -9.28 -4.21
N ASN A 537 -7.98 -9.29 -5.52
CA ASN A 537 -8.20 -10.51 -6.31
C ASN A 537 -6.91 -11.09 -6.92
N ASP A 538 -5.81 -10.33 -6.93
CA ASP A 538 -4.57 -10.68 -7.59
C ASP A 538 -3.45 -11.03 -6.58
N ASN A 539 -2.25 -11.28 -7.10
CA ASN A 539 -1.06 -11.58 -6.31
C ASN A 539 -0.32 -10.34 -5.79
N GLN A 540 -0.90 -9.17 -6.00
CA GLN A 540 -0.36 -7.93 -5.49
C GLN A 540 -0.71 -7.78 -4.03
N ILE A 541 0.26 -7.39 -3.24
CA ILE A 541 0.09 -7.17 -1.81
C ILE A 541 0.51 -5.74 -1.44
N LYS A 542 -0.03 -5.26 -0.34
CA LYS A 542 0.49 -4.10 0.35
C LYS A 542 1.18 -4.61 1.60
N LEU A 543 2.47 -4.33 1.76
CA LEU A 543 3.27 -4.78 2.88
C LEU A 543 4.12 -3.62 3.41
N ARG A 544 3.86 -3.20 4.63
CA ARG A 544 4.55 -2.07 5.26
C ARG A 544 4.49 -0.79 4.41
N GLY A 545 3.35 -0.57 3.76
CA GLY A 545 3.11 0.56 2.86
C GLY A 545 3.69 0.43 1.44
N HIS A 546 4.42 -0.65 1.14
CA HIS A 546 4.92 -0.90 -0.21
C HIS A 546 3.94 -1.75 -1.01
N ARG A 547 3.68 -1.33 -2.25
CA ARG A 547 2.93 -2.11 -3.24
C ARG A 547 3.88 -3.12 -3.87
N ILE A 548 3.68 -4.40 -3.60
CA ILE A 548 4.57 -5.49 -4.03
C ILE A 548 3.80 -6.47 -4.91
N GLU A 549 4.35 -6.74 -6.08
CA GLU A 549 3.92 -7.84 -6.94
C GLU A 549 4.72 -9.10 -6.57
N LEU A 550 4.10 -10.08 -5.95
CA LEU A 550 4.77 -11.36 -5.65
C LEU A 550 5.30 -12.04 -6.92
N GLY A 551 4.65 -11.77 -8.06
CA GLY A 551 5.09 -12.25 -9.38
C GLY A 551 6.43 -11.66 -9.83
N GLU A 552 6.79 -10.44 -9.41
CA GLU A 552 8.09 -9.84 -9.71
C GLU A 552 9.23 -10.60 -9.01
N ILE A 553 9.05 -10.94 -7.74
CA ILE A 553 10.01 -11.72 -6.98
C ILE A 553 10.13 -13.13 -7.57
N GLN A 554 9.00 -13.75 -7.90
CA GLN A 554 8.95 -15.07 -8.52
C GLN A 554 9.68 -15.09 -9.86
N SER A 555 9.37 -14.15 -10.75
CA SER A 555 10.01 -14.04 -12.07
C SER A 555 11.51 -13.81 -11.96
N THR A 556 11.95 -12.98 -11.00
CA THR A 556 13.37 -12.74 -10.78
C THR A 556 14.09 -14.01 -10.29
N LEU A 557 13.47 -14.79 -9.40
CA LEU A 557 14.01 -16.08 -8.99
C LEU A 557 14.11 -17.08 -10.15
N GLU A 558 13.10 -17.15 -11.01
CA GLU A 558 13.06 -18.04 -12.18
C GLU A 558 14.08 -17.67 -13.28
N GLN A 559 14.59 -16.44 -13.29
CA GLN A 559 15.71 -16.02 -14.16
C GLN A 559 17.05 -16.56 -13.66
N HIS A 560 17.16 -16.98 -12.41
CA HIS A 560 18.40 -17.57 -11.90
C HIS A 560 18.64 -18.96 -12.52
N LYS A 561 19.83 -19.18 -13.09
CA LYS A 561 20.21 -20.40 -13.85
C LYS A 561 19.94 -21.73 -13.11
N SER A 562 19.92 -21.71 -11.81
CA SER A 562 19.73 -22.91 -10.97
C SER A 562 18.29 -23.09 -10.50
N VAL A 563 17.37 -22.20 -10.81
CA VAL A 563 15.96 -22.28 -10.44
C VAL A 563 15.13 -22.66 -11.65
N SER A 564 14.36 -23.73 -11.55
CA SER A 564 13.45 -24.17 -12.62
C SER A 564 12.04 -23.63 -12.43
N GLN A 565 11.63 -23.40 -11.20
CA GLN A 565 10.31 -22.91 -10.84
C GLN A 565 10.36 -22.25 -9.47
N ALA A 566 9.62 -21.18 -9.30
CA ALA A 566 9.45 -20.50 -8.02
C ALA A 566 7.97 -20.27 -7.70
N MET A 567 7.66 -20.10 -6.42
CA MET A 567 6.38 -19.65 -5.91
C MET A 567 6.61 -18.75 -4.71
N VAL A 568 6.00 -17.58 -4.74
CA VAL A 568 6.14 -16.58 -3.66
C VAL A 568 4.80 -16.38 -2.99
N VAL A 569 4.78 -16.40 -1.67
CA VAL A 569 3.57 -16.26 -0.85
C VAL A 569 3.85 -15.43 0.41
N LEU A 570 2.79 -14.86 0.99
CA LEU A 570 2.82 -14.31 2.34
C LEU A 570 2.54 -15.42 3.37
N ASN A 571 3.13 -15.29 4.56
CA ASN A 571 2.73 -16.08 5.72
C ASN A 571 1.26 -15.79 6.13
N GLU A 572 0.69 -16.58 7.03
CA GLU A 572 -0.72 -16.44 7.44
C GLU A 572 -0.99 -15.11 8.16
N VAL A 573 -0.01 -14.60 8.90
CA VAL A 573 -0.09 -13.31 9.62
C VAL A 573 0.07 -12.11 8.67
N LYS A 574 0.42 -12.35 7.40
CA LYS A 574 0.64 -11.34 6.35
C LYS A 574 1.74 -10.32 6.67
N THR A 575 2.75 -10.73 7.42
CA THR A 575 3.87 -9.89 7.82
C THR A 575 5.13 -10.09 6.98
N ASP A 576 5.31 -11.30 6.40
CA ASP A 576 6.54 -11.68 5.73
C ASP A 576 6.32 -12.46 4.43
N ILE A 577 7.24 -12.23 3.48
CA ILE A 577 7.28 -12.89 2.19
C ILE A 577 8.14 -14.15 2.31
N TYR A 578 7.64 -15.28 1.82
CA TYR A 578 8.37 -16.53 1.69
C TYR A 578 8.43 -16.95 0.22
N ALA A 579 9.58 -17.46 -0.20
CA ALA A 579 9.75 -18.00 -1.54
C ALA A 579 10.02 -19.52 -1.47
N PHE A 580 9.38 -20.26 -2.35
CA PHE A 580 9.62 -21.68 -2.57
C PHE A 580 10.23 -21.86 -3.95
N VAL A 581 11.30 -22.65 -4.04
CA VAL A 581 12.01 -22.85 -5.31
C VAL A 581 12.22 -24.34 -5.59
N LYS A 582 12.12 -24.71 -6.87
CA LYS A 582 12.59 -25.99 -7.37
C LYS A 582 13.88 -25.75 -8.16
N THR A 583 14.96 -26.39 -7.75
CA THR A 583 16.28 -26.24 -8.37
C THR A 583 16.50 -27.22 -9.51
N VAL A 584 17.31 -26.85 -10.51
CA VAL A 584 17.57 -27.68 -11.71
C VAL A 584 18.59 -28.77 -11.43
N GLN A 585 19.66 -28.47 -10.67
CA GLN A 585 20.72 -29.41 -10.25
C GLN A 585 21.46 -28.89 -9.04
N GLY A 586 21.59 -29.71 -7.99
CA GLY A 586 22.40 -29.44 -6.81
C GLY A 586 21.75 -28.48 -5.79
N ASN A 587 22.28 -28.50 -4.56
CA ASN A 587 21.87 -27.57 -3.51
C ASN A 587 22.44 -26.17 -3.79
N VAL A 588 21.62 -25.27 -4.30
CA VAL A 588 21.93 -23.83 -4.27
C VAL A 588 21.65 -23.37 -2.84
N LYS A 589 22.59 -22.64 -2.24
CA LYS A 589 22.39 -22.08 -0.91
C LYS A 589 21.34 -20.97 -0.96
N ASN A 590 20.45 -20.92 0.01
CA ASN A 590 19.46 -19.86 0.14
C ASN A 590 20.11 -18.48 0.19
N SER A 591 21.31 -18.36 0.81
CA SER A 591 22.11 -17.12 0.82
C SER A 591 22.44 -16.60 -0.59
N ASP A 592 22.78 -17.51 -1.51
CA ASP A 592 23.19 -17.15 -2.87
C ASP A 592 21.99 -16.62 -3.68
N LEU A 593 20.80 -17.21 -3.46
CA LEU A 593 19.55 -16.74 -4.06
C LEU A 593 19.10 -15.40 -3.46
N LYS A 594 19.25 -15.20 -2.14
CA LYS A 594 18.98 -13.90 -1.51
C LYS A 594 19.91 -12.82 -2.06
N GLN A 595 21.20 -13.09 -2.13
CA GLN A 595 22.19 -12.16 -2.71
C GLN A 595 21.89 -11.86 -4.19
N TYR A 596 21.44 -12.86 -4.94
CA TYR A 596 20.99 -12.65 -6.32
C TYR A 596 19.79 -11.68 -6.38
N LEU A 597 18.76 -11.91 -5.54
CA LEU A 597 17.60 -11.02 -5.48
C LEU A 597 17.98 -9.60 -5.07
N GLU A 598 18.88 -9.42 -4.11
CA GLU A 598 19.37 -8.11 -3.64
C GLU A 598 20.05 -7.28 -4.73
N ALA A 599 20.56 -7.94 -5.78
CA ALA A 599 21.13 -7.23 -6.94
C ALA A 599 20.06 -6.64 -7.87
N TYR A 600 18.81 -7.14 -7.84
CA TYR A 600 17.75 -6.75 -8.78
C TYR A 600 16.55 -6.08 -8.11
N LEU A 601 16.25 -6.44 -6.85
CA LEU A 601 15.05 -6.03 -6.14
C LEU A 601 15.36 -5.14 -4.93
N PRO A 602 14.46 -4.21 -4.60
CA PRO A 602 14.53 -3.43 -3.37
C PRO A 602 14.50 -4.35 -2.13
N LYS A 603 15.11 -3.94 -1.04
CA LYS A 603 15.20 -4.72 0.20
C LYS A 603 13.86 -5.19 0.75
N TYR A 604 12.80 -4.37 0.64
CA TYR A 604 11.45 -4.72 1.10
C TYR A 604 10.77 -5.83 0.29
N MET A 605 11.35 -6.22 -0.86
CA MET A 605 10.87 -7.33 -1.70
C MET A 605 11.65 -8.63 -1.48
N ILE A 606 12.73 -8.60 -0.69
CA ILE A 606 13.54 -9.79 -0.44
C ILE A 606 12.79 -10.71 0.53
N PRO A 607 12.57 -12.00 0.17
CA PRO A 607 11.89 -12.94 1.05
C PRO A 607 12.61 -13.13 2.40
N ALA A 608 11.83 -13.26 3.46
CA ALA A 608 12.35 -13.61 4.79
C ALA A 608 13.12 -14.93 4.73
N ASP A 609 12.56 -15.92 4.01
CA ASP A 609 13.28 -17.16 3.70
C ASP A 609 12.97 -17.70 2.30
N ILE A 610 13.91 -18.53 1.76
CA ILE A 610 13.79 -19.22 0.48
C ILE A 610 13.91 -20.72 0.74
N ILE A 611 12.83 -21.46 0.47
CA ILE A 611 12.70 -22.88 0.79
C ILE A 611 12.81 -23.69 -0.49
N SER A 612 13.77 -24.60 -0.54
CA SER A 612 13.93 -25.51 -1.67
C SER A 612 12.98 -26.72 -1.56
N LEU A 613 12.24 -26.99 -2.62
CA LEU A 613 11.34 -28.13 -2.75
C LEU A 613 11.81 -29.06 -3.87
N GLU A 614 11.72 -30.37 -3.64
CA GLU A 614 11.93 -31.36 -4.72
C GLU A 614 10.82 -31.28 -5.75
N GLU A 615 9.56 -31.15 -5.29
CA GLU A 615 8.38 -30.97 -6.12
C GLU A 615 7.36 -30.06 -5.45
N PHE A 616 6.69 -29.23 -6.26
CA PHE A 616 5.58 -28.42 -5.79
C PHE A 616 4.33 -29.30 -5.57
N PRO A 617 3.60 -29.10 -4.46
CA PRO A 617 2.30 -29.74 -4.27
C PRO A 617 1.32 -29.24 -5.32
N LEU A 618 0.61 -30.16 -5.99
CA LEU A 618 -0.36 -29.83 -7.01
C LEU A 618 -1.79 -30.07 -6.52
N THR A 619 -2.72 -29.28 -7.04
CA THR A 619 -4.17 -29.50 -6.94
C THR A 619 -4.57 -30.66 -7.85
N ALA A 620 -5.82 -31.17 -7.71
CA ALA A 620 -6.38 -32.18 -8.58
C ALA A 620 -6.36 -31.83 -10.09
N ASN A 621 -6.30 -30.53 -10.40
CA ASN A 621 -6.25 -30.00 -11.76
C ASN A 621 -4.82 -29.70 -12.26
N GLY A 622 -3.78 -30.15 -11.55
CA GLY A 622 -2.38 -30.00 -11.95
C GLY A 622 -1.79 -28.59 -11.73
N LYS A 623 -2.47 -27.69 -11.02
CA LYS A 623 -1.95 -26.37 -10.63
C LYS A 623 -1.27 -26.45 -9.27
N ILE A 624 -0.30 -25.58 -9.01
CA ILE A 624 0.36 -25.48 -7.69
C ILE A 624 -0.68 -25.19 -6.61
N ASP A 625 -0.66 -26.01 -5.56
CA ASP A 625 -1.56 -25.91 -4.39
C ASP A 625 -0.98 -24.92 -3.37
N ARG A 626 -1.41 -23.67 -3.48
CA ARG A 626 -0.93 -22.58 -2.62
C ARG A 626 -1.25 -22.77 -1.15
N ASP A 627 -2.37 -23.40 -0.83
CA ASP A 627 -2.78 -23.62 0.57
C ASP A 627 -1.89 -24.68 1.23
N LYS A 628 -1.47 -25.70 0.47
CA LYS A 628 -0.47 -26.65 0.97
C LYS A 628 0.89 -26.00 1.15
N ILE A 629 1.29 -25.09 0.26
CA ILE A 629 2.56 -24.35 0.37
C ILE A 629 2.56 -23.48 1.62
N LYS A 630 1.51 -22.72 1.90
CA LYS A 630 1.40 -21.93 3.13
C LYS A 630 1.52 -22.78 4.40
N LYS A 631 0.93 -23.98 4.40
CA LYS A 631 1.07 -24.93 5.54
C LYS A 631 2.49 -25.46 5.74
N LEU A 632 3.35 -25.39 4.72
CA LEU A 632 4.76 -25.76 4.87
C LEU A 632 5.54 -24.72 5.66
N ILE A 633 5.16 -23.42 5.56
CA ILE A 633 5.76 -22.34 6.37
C ILE A 633 5.57 -22.65 7.86
N ILE A 634 4.34 -22.93 8.28
CA ILE A 634 3.99 -23.24 9.67
C ILE A 634 4.79 -24.47 10.19
N LYS A 635 5.00 -25.48 9.33
CA LYS A 635 5.79 -26.65 9.72
C LYS A 635 7.26 -26.34 9.91
N GLN A 636 7.81 -25.42 9.14
CA GLN A 636 9.22 -25.04 9.21
C GLN A 636 9.47 -24.10 10.39
N GLU A 637 8.61 -23.11 10.63
CA GLU A 637 8.62 -22.27 11.83
C GLU A 637 8.54 -23.12 13.12
N ASN A 638 7.70 -24.17 13.12
CA ASN A 638 7.61 -25.11 14.24
C ASN A 638 8.78 -26.11 14.34
N ALA A 639 9.50 -26.37 13.24
CA ALA A 639 10.64 -27.30 13.26
C ALA A 639 11.94 -26.63 13.72
N GLU A 640 12.14 -25.38 13.36
CA GLU A 640 13.29 -24.58 13.82
C GLU A 640 13.19 -24.22 15.31
N GLY A 641 11.98 -24.10 15.87
CA GLY A 641 11.72 -23.89 17.30
C GLY A 641 11.90 -25.14 18.19
N LYS A 642 12.21 -26.32 17.64
CA LYS A 642 12.27 -27.58 18.39
C LYS A 642 13.66 -28.21 18.57
N GLU A 643 14.73 -27.59 18.12
CA GLU A 643 16.04 -27.95 18.65
C GLU A 643 16.13 -27.37 20.07
N LEU A 644 15.97 -28.24 21.07
CA LEU A 644 16.25 -27.95 22.49
C LEU A 644 17.74 -27.59 22.62
N ARG A 645 18.07 -26.32 22.42
CA ARG A 645 19.35 -25.74 22.84
C ARG A 645 19.21 -25.39 24.31
N GLU A 646 20.14 -25.86 25.13
CA GLU A 646 20.20 -25.46 26.53
C GLU A 646 20.40 -23.93 26.58
N GLU A 647 19.37 -23.20 27.05
CA GLU A 647 19.41 -21.76 27.22
C GLU A 647 20.22 -21.44 28.48
N ASN A 648 21.43 -20.96 28.29
CA ASN A 648 22.21 -20.26 29.35
C ASN A 648 22.44 -18.82 28.90
N PRO A 649 21.43 -17.93 29.06
CA PRO A 649 21.57 -16.55 28.64
C PRO A 649 22.66 -15.82 29.41
N ASP A 650 23.48 -15.07 28.71
CA ASP A 650 24.51 -14.21 29.32
C ASP A 650 23.88 -12.92 29.92
N GLU A 651 24.74 -12.07 30.52
CA GLU A 651 24.29 -10.86 31.24
C GLU A 651 23.52 -9.90 30.33
N LEU A 652 23.96 -9.70 29.07
CA LEU A 652 23.27 -8.83 28.08
C LEU A 652 21.94 -9.44 27.65
N GLN A 653 21.95 -10.73 27.37
CA GLN A 653 20.74 -11.46 26.98
C GLN A 653 19.68 -11.46 28.09
N ASN A 654 20.08 -11.65 29.33
CA ASN A 654 19.20 -11.55 30.49
C ASN A 654 18.55 -10.16 30.58
N LYS A 655 19.35 -9.11 30.40
CA LYS A 655 18.87 -7.73 30.41
C LYS A 655 17.88 -7.43 29.27
N LEU A 656 18.14 -8.00 28.10
CA LEU A 656 17.25 -7.91 26.95
C LEU A 656 15.92 -8.67 27.19
N ILE A 657 15.97 -9.83 27.85
CA ILE A 657 14.78 -10.59 28.27
C ILE A 657 13.96 -9.80 29.29
N GLU A 658 14.60 -9.16 30.27
CA GLU A 658 13.94 -8.29 31.24
C GLU A 658 13.25 -7.09 30.53
N LEU A 659 13.93 -6.47 29.56
CA LEU A 659 13.35 -5.40 28.77
C LEU A 659 12.17 -5.88 27.95
N TRP A 660 12.27 -7.03 27.30
CA TRP A 660 11.15 -7.64 26.59
C TRP A 660 9.94 -7.87 27.50
N ASN A 661 10.14 -8.52 28.66
CA ASN A 661 9.07 -8.78 29.62
C ASN A 661 8.42 -7.50 30.16
N SER A 662 9.17 -6.38 30.16
CA SER A 662 8.62 -5.07 30.53
C SER A 662 7.79 -4.42 29.43
N VAL A 663 7.93 -4.85 28.16
CA VAL A 663 7.15 -4.40 27.00
C VAL A 663 5.96 -5.33 26.78
N VAL A 664 6.16 -6.64 26.94
CA VAL A 664 5.13 -7.69 26.76
C VAL A 664 5.01 -8.53 28.02
N PRO A 665 4.29 -8.06 29.06
CA PRO A 665 4.26 -8.73 30.38
C PRO A 665 3.62 -10.14 30.37
N GLN A 666 2.91 -10.49 29.31
CA GLN A 666 2.18 -11.77 29.21
C GLN A 666 2.97 -12.87 28.49
N SER A 667 4.15 -12.57 27.95
CA SER A 667 4.95 -13.49 27.15
C SER A 667 6.42 -13.44 27.55
N ALA A 668 6.89 -14.45 28.25
CA ALA A 668 8.31 -14.58 28.58
C ALA A 668 9.07 -15.02 27.32
N ALA A 669 10.10 -14.28 26.92
CA ALA A 669 10.94 -14.63 25.78
C ALA A 669 12.12 -15.51 26.21
N GLY A 670 12.37 -16.58 25.48
CA GLY A 670 13.65 -17.29 25.43
C GLY A 670 14.65 -16.59 24.51
N VAL A 671 15.91 -17.02 24.58
CA VAL A 671 17.01 -16.38 23.81
C VAL A 671 16.81 -16.52 22.30
N PHE A 672 16.19 -17.61 21.86
CA PHE A 672 15.98 -17.97 20.47
C PHE A 672 14.56 -17.76 19.99
N ASP A 673 13.65 -17.35 20.87
CA ASP A 673 12.24 -17.14 20.51
C ASP A 673 12.10 -15.98 19.55
N ASN A 674 11.29 -16.18 18.52
CA ASN A 674 10.95 -15.12 17.58
C ASN A 674 9.94 -14.17 18.22
N PHE A 675 10.24 -12.89 18.24
CA PHE A 675 9.38 -11.87 18.85
C PHE A 675 7.98 -11.81 18.25
N TYR A 676 7.83 -12.10 16.97
CA TYR A 676 6.51 -12.15 16.31
C TYR A 676 5.66 -13.30 16.82
N ASP A 677 6.27 -14.46 17.09
CA ASP A 677 5.55 -15.63 17.67
C ASP A 677 5.10 -15.36 19.11
N LEU A 678 5.83 -14.47 19.80
CA LEU A 678 5.49 -13.99 21.14
C LEU A 678 4.46 -12.85 21.13
N GLY A 679 3.93 -12.49 19.96
CA GLY A 679 2.91 -11.48 19.78
C GLY A 679 3.44 -10.06 19.54
N ALA A 680 4.73 -9.89 19.17
CA ALA A 680 5.24 -8.59 18.77
C ALA A 680 4.60 -8.12 17.46
N ASP A 681 4.28 -6.85 17.46
CA ASP A 681 4.04 -6.06 16.27
C ASP A 681 5.13 -4.99 16.09
N SER A 682 5.04 -4.21 15.03
CA SER A 682 6.02 -3.14 14.77
C SER A 682 6.09 -2.11 15.91
N LEU A 683 5.02 -1.95 16.67
CA LEU A 683 4.95 -1.06 17.82
C LEU A 683 5.76 -1.60 18.99
N ILE A 684 5.57 -2.87 19.33
CA ILE A 684 6.30 -3.56 20.39
C ILE A 684 7.80 -3.57 20.09
N LEU A 685 8.18 -3.83 18.83
CA LEU A 685 9.58 -3.77 18.41
C LEU A 685 10.16 -2.35 18.49
N ALA A 686 9.39 -1.32 18.15
CA ALA A 686 9.81 0.07 18.31
C ALA A 686 9.97 0.46 19.79
N GLN A 687 9.09 0.00 20.69
CA GLN A 687 9.23 0.19 22.13
C GLN A 687 10.44 -0.55 22.68
N MET A 688 10.71 -1.75 22.18
CA MET A 688 11.91 -2.51 22.54
C MET A 688 13.18 -1.77 22.11
N ALA A 689 13.25 -1.28 20.86
CA ALA A 689 14.36 -0.47 20.37
C ALA A 689 14.60 0.78 21.21
N THR A 690 13.53 1.46 21.60
CA THR A 690 13.61 2.64 22.49
C THR A 690 14.21 2.28 23.83
N LYS A 691 13.72 1.22 24.49
CA LYS A 691 14.22 0.79 25.78
C LYS A 691 15.68 0.29 25.73
N VAL A 692 16.07 -0.38 24.66
CA VAL A 692 17.46 -0.79 24.44
C VAL A 692 18.36 0.45 24.36
N ARG A 693 17.96 1.50 23.66
CA ARG A 693 18.72 2.76 23.61
C ARG A 693 18.79 3.46 24.96
N GLU A 694 17.71 3.51 25.70
CA GLU A 694 17.64 4.20 26.99
C GLU A 694 18.48 3.48 28.07
N GLN A 695 18.50 2.14 28.06
CA GLN A 695 18.98 1.35 29.20
C GLN A 695 20.25 0.52 28.92
N ILE A 696 20.60 0.29 27.63
CA ILE A 696 21.75 -0.54 27.26
C ILE A 696 22.75 0.26 26.45
N SER A 697 22.38 0.88 25.32
CA SER A 697 23.33 1.62 24.49
C SER A 697 22.65 2.82 23.82
N LYS A 698 23.02 4.02 24.23
CA LYS A 698 22.51 5.29 23.65
C LYS A 698 23.12 5.61 22.29
N ASP A 699 24.26 5.01 21.98
CA ASP A 699 25.07 5.34 20.82
C ASP A 699 24.62 4.61 19.58
N ILE A 700 23.91 3.47 19.70
CA ILE A 700 23.35 2.76 18.57
C ILE A 700 22.14 3.53 18.02
N ALA A 701 22.13 3.79 16.72
CA ALA A 701 21.04 4.49 16.05
C ALA A 701 19.72 3.70 16.16
N PHE A 702 18.62 4.41 16.44
CA PHE A 702 17.30 3.77 16.64
C PHE A 702 16.85 2.97 15.41
N ASP A 703 17.08 3.51 14.22
CA ASP A 703 16.70 2.85 12.96
C ASP A 703 17.51 1.55 12.72
N ALA A 704 18.76 1.51 13.16
CA ALA A 704 19.58 0.32 13.08
C ALA A 704 19.09 -0.78 14.05
N LEU A 705 18.74 -0.41 15.28
CA LEU A 705 18.13 -1.31 16.26
C LEU A 705 16.75 -1.81 15.81
N LEU A 706 15.92 -0.91 15.37
CA LEU A 706 14.58 -1.28 14.89
C LEU A 706 14.66 -2.19 13.67
N ARG A 707 15.58 -1.92 12.76
CA ARG A 707 15.84 -2.77 11.60
C ARG A 707 16.30 -4.16 12.03
N GLU A 708 17.21 -4.26 12.97
CA GLU A 708 17.66 -5.55 13.51
C GLU A 708 16.52 -6.32 14.17
N LEU A 709 15.71 -5.66 14.99
CA LEU A 709 14.53 -6.24 15.62
C LEU A 709 13.46 -6.72 14.62
N ILE A 710 13.32 -6.02 13.50
CA ILE A 710 12.36 -6.40 12.45
C ILE A 710 12.87 -7.59 11.62
N TYR A 711 14.16 -7.61 11.25
CA TYR A 711 14.70 -8.62 10.36
C TYR A 711 15.26 -9.86 11.08
N ASN A 712 15.71 -9.69 12.31
CA ASN A 712 16.31 -10.74 13.13
C ASN A 712 15.66 -10.76 14.53
N PRO A 713 14.36 -11.05 14.63
CA PRO A 713 13.53 -10.78 15.81
C PRO A 713 13.75 -11.78 16.95
N THR A 714 14.98 -11.90 17.45
CA THR A 714 15.32 -12.77 18.58
C THR A 714 16.28 -12.07 19.53
N ILE A 715 16.27 -12.43 20.83
CA ILE A 715 17.22 -11.94 21.83
C ILE A 715 18.67 -12.26 21.40
N GLN A 716 18.91 -13.44 20.85
CA GLN A 716 20.23 -13.86 20.39
C GLN A 716 20.79 -12.88 19.35
N LYS A 717 20.05 -12.62 18.30
CA LYS A 717 20.48 -11.74 17.20
C LYS A 717 20.64 -10.31 17.64
N LEU A 718 19.72 -9.82 18.43
CA LEU A 718 19.79 -8.47 19.01
C LEU A 718 21.04 -8.31 19.89
N SER A 719 21.38 -9.30 20.72
CA SER A 719 22.57 -9.26 21.56
C SER A 719 23.85 -9.29 20.72
N GLU A 720 23.92 -10.10 19.67
CA GLU A 720 25.03 -10.12 18.70
C GLU A 720 25.22 -8.75 18.03
N PHE A 721 24.12 -8.16 17.57
CA PHE A 721 24.13 -6.84 16.94
C PHE A 721 24.63 -5.74 17.88
N ILE A 722 24.17 -5.71 19.12
CA ILE A 722 24.58 -4.71 20.11
C ILE A 722 26.08 -4.84 20.40
N ARG A 723 26.62 -6.06 20.57
CA ARG A 723 28.04 -6.28 20.79
C ARG A 723 28.89 -5.81 19.63
N ASN A 724 28.54 -6.19 18.42
CA ASN A 724 29.27 -5.81 17.21
C ASN A 724 29.36 -4.29 17.05
N ASN A 725 28.29 -3.55 17.41
CA ASN A 725 28.28 -2.10 17.32
C ASN A 725 28.95 -1.39 18.51
N THR A 726 29.05 -2.05 19.67
CA THR A 726 29.79 -1.50 20.83
C THR A 726 31.27 -1.83 20.79
N GLU A 727 31.68 -2.95 20.21
CA GLU A 727 33.12 -3.31 20.07
C GLU A 727 33.82 -2.45 19.01
N THR A 728 33.14 -2.07 17.93
CA THR A 728 33.66 -1.17 16.89
C THR A 728 33.98 0.22 17.44
N GLU A 729 33.15 0.77 18.35
CA GLU A 729 33.42 2.05 19.03
C GLU A 729 34.55 1.97 20.10
N VAL A 730 34.70 0.81 20.71
CA VAL A 730 35.80 0.61 21.68
C VAL A 730 37.17 0.54 20.97
N GLU A 731 37.20 0.02 19.75
CA GLU A 731 38.41 0.07 18.90
C GLU A 731 38.65 1.49 18.36
N GLU A 732 37.62 2.23 17.93
CA GLU A 732 37.76 3.64 17.56
C GLU A 732 38.13 4.54 18.72
N LYS A 733 37.53 4.40 19.91
CA LYS A 733 37.90 5.12 21.13
C LYS A 733 39.27 4.72 21.68
N LYS A 734 39.71 3.48 21.54
CA LYS A 734 41.08 3.08 21.86
C LYS A 734 42.14 3.66 20.92
N MET A 735 41.72 3.99 19.68
CA MET A 735 42.56 4.74 18.74
C MET A 735 42.60 6.25 19.05
N GLU A 736 41.56 6.82 19.64
CA GLU A 736 41.52 8.24 20.05
C GLU A 736 42.32 8.50 21.36
N ASP A 737 42.42 7.52 22.27
CA ASP A 737 43.17 7.67 23.56
C ASP A 737 44.67 7.41 23.45
N THR A 738 45.16 6.96 22.31
CA THR A 738 46.61 6.99 22.04
C THR A 738 46.96 8.33 21.37
N ASN A 739 47.48 9.25 22.18
CA ASN A 739 48.02 10.54 21.78
C ASN A 739 49.11 10.39 20.71
N SER A 740 48.74 10.21 19.48
CA SER A 740 49.58 10.38 18.28
C SER A 740 48.67 10.86 17.14
N GLU A 741 48.86 12.12 16.77
CA GLU A 741 48.22 12.77 15.66
C GLU A 741 48.53 12.05 14.34
N LEU A 742 47.75 11.03 13.99
CA LEU A 742 47.77 10.39 12.68
C LEU A 742 46.55 10.86 11.89
N VAL A 743 46.74 11.79 10.98
CA VAL A 743 45.72 12.20 10.03
C VAL A 743 45.77 11.27 8.80
N PHE A 744 44.77 10.42 8.61
CA PHE A 744 44.63 9.65 7.37
C PHE A 744 44.03 10.53 6.28
N VAL A 745 44.83 10.85 5.27
CA VAL A 745 44.34 11.43 4.05
C VAL A 745 43.97 10.28 3.07
N ARG A 746 42.69 10.11 2.77
CA ARG A 746 42.24 9.17 1.74
C ARG A 746 42.46 9.80 0.36
N GLU A 747 43.44 9.35 -0.38
CA GLU A 747 43.58 9.67 -1.80
C GLU A 747 42.58 8.82 -2.61
N TYR A 748 41.76 9.48 -3.41
CA TYR A 748 40.95 8.86 -4.43
C TYR A 748 41.73 8.79 -5.73
N GLY A 749 42.03 7.57 -6.17
CA GLY A 749 42.45 7.26 -7.55
C GLY A 749 43.88 7.56 -7.87
N GLY A 750 44.73 6.57 -7.84
CA GLY A 750 46.08 6.60 -8.38
C GLY A 750 46.75 5.24 -8.27
N ASP A 751 47.50 4.89 -9.27
CA ASP A 751 48.24 3.64 -9.45
C ASP A 751 48.97 3.16 -8.16
N LEU A 752 48.79 1.91 -7.83
CA LEU A 752 49.38 1.18 -6.71
C LEU A 752 50.92 1.14 -6.67
N GLU A 753 51.60 1.77 -7.62
CA GLU A 753 53.07 1.83 -7.70
C GLU A 753 53.70 3.08 -7.05
N LYS A 754 52.89 4.02 -6.54
CA LYS A 754 53.43 5.20 -5.81
C LYS A 754 53.05 5.09 -4.34
N GLY A 755 54.02 4.75 -3.56
CA GLY A 755 53.94 4.47 -2.14
C GLY A 755 53.10 5.46 -1.31
N LEU A 756 52.55 4.97 -0.22
CA LEU A 756 51.79 5.68 0.80
C LEU A 756 52.62 6.84 1.40
N SER A 757 52.18 8.08 1.16
CA SER A 757 52.78 9.24 1.82
C SER A 757 52.04 9.52 3.14
N ILE A 758 52.72 9.34 4.27
CA ILE A 758 52.23 9.72 5.60
C ILE A 758 52.77 11.11 5.90
N ILE A 759 51.89 12.09 6.07
CA ILE A 759 52.27 13.46 6.47
C ILE A 759 52.00 13.60 7.95
N PHE A 760 53.06 13.84 8.74
CA PHE A 760 52.96 14.24 10.14
C PHE A 760 52.83 15.76 10.21
N HIS A 761 51.74 16.27 10.81
CA HIS A 761 51.71 17.64 11.29
C HIS A 761 52.05 17.66 12.76
N GLY A 762 53.21 18.18 13.10
CA GLY A 762 53.56 18.54 14.45
C GLY A 762 52.79 19.79 14.89
N ALA A 763 52.44 19.84 16.20
CA ALA A 763 51.67 20.92 16.84
C ALA A 763 52.30 22.30 16.66
#